data_b764911d182af6b0bc17091a2811d092
#
_entry.id   b764911d182af6b0bc17091a2811d092
#
_cell.length_a   1.000
_cell.length_b   1.000
_cell.length_c   1.000
_cell.angle_alpha   90.00
_cell.angle_beta   90.00
_cell.angle_gamma   90.00
#
_symmetry.space_group_name_H-M   'P 1'
#
loop_
_entity.id
_entity.type
_entity.pdbx_description
1 polymer ?
#
loop_
_entity_poly.entity_id
_entity_poly.type
_entity_poly.pdbx_seq_one_letter_code
_entity_poly.pdbx_strand_id
1 'polypeptide(L)'
;MPSILDNIGHTPLVEIRRLNPNPRVTLLAKLEYFNPGGSVKDRIAKSMIEAGEASGALTHDKIVLEATSGNTGIGLALVCAVKGYRVLLTMSESASLERRKILRAMGAEIRLTPEHLGTDGAIEEAYRLAREHPNVYFMTDQFNNEANWRAHYDGTGPEIWEQTAGQINVLIATMGTTGTLMGTSRRLKEYNPQVHIVGVEPYLGHKIQGLKNMKESYRPEIYEKKRLDKKVNIDDEAAFEMTRRLAREEGIFAGMSAGAGMAVALQEVATMSGGVAVVLFPDGGERYLSTPLFTVHEEINLKFFNTLGRGKQPFVPLQPGRVSIYSCGPTVYDRIRIGECRRFVLADLVRRYLEYKKFAVTHIVNISDLNDKTIQGAEKADVPIASFTDKYVQAFMEDMEILGIKPATQYHKASEHVDDMVALTQRLVEKGFAYEKLRSVYFDISRFPGYGRFSGIDLDKIKLGSTVDLDEYEKDNPRDFTLFKRAKLSELKRGIYTKTEWGQVRPSWHIESVAIAMKYLGETFDIYTSSRDLIFPHHENEMALSGALTGSPLARYWILSELVLSGGKKADRDAAIPHIHDLLERGYSGRVIRYWLLSNHYRTPLNLSYEALDQSRRAIRRLDECTLSLHSLRDGVPYADLDQLLYDLKTGFADAMDDDLNVSSATAAIFQVVRKVNRLIMDKKLDQAGARRITDALKRVDSVLNICKFEHQPEDSEAQRLMAEREEARHKRDWQLADQLRERLEAMGVEVRDKKIT
;
A
#
# COMPACT_ATOMS: atom_id res chain seq x y z
N MET A 1 -13.90 -34.09 35.19
CA MET A 1 -13.89 -32.63 35.02
C MET A 1 -14.21 -32.33 33.55
N PRO A 2 -15.00 -31.31 33.23
CA PRO A 2 -15.35 -31.01 31.86
C PRO A 2 -14.10 -30.67 31.03
N SER A 3 -14.06 -31.18 29.79
CA SER A 3 -13.01 -30.90 28.80
C SER A 3 -13.42 -29.71 27.93
N ILE A 4 -12.45 -29.06 27.26
CA ILE A 4 -12.76 -28.06 26.25
C ILE A 4 -13.64 -28.64 25.12
N LEU A 5 -13.51 -29.94 24.84
CA LEU A 5 -14.32 -30.64 23.83
C LEU A 5 -15.82 -30.75 24.19
N ASP A 6 -16.17 -30.60 25.47
CA ASP A 6 -17.57 -30.61 25.94
C ASP A 6 -18.30 -29.30 25.63
N ASN A 7 -17.54 -28.25 25.25
CA ASN A 7 -18.08 -26.97 24.80
C ASN A 7 -18.29 -26.90 23.27
N ILE A 8 -18.03 -28.00 22.55
CA ILE A 8 -18.33 -28.08 21.10
C ILE A 8 -19.83 -28.31 20.93
N GLY A 9 -20.48 -27.42 20.21
CA GLY A 9 -21.93 -27.43 20.02
C GLY A 9 -22.63 -26.41 20.91
N HIS A 10 -23.97 -26.53 21.02
CA HIS A 10 -24.85 -25.61 21.78
C HIS A 10 -24.60 -24.14 21.47
N THR A 11 -24.25 -23.85 20.21
CA THR A 11 -23.94 -22.51 19.74
C THR A 11 -25.16 -21.58 19.75
N PRO A 12 -24.97 -20.26 19.94
CA PRO A 12 -26.10 -19.32 19.97
C PRO A 12 -26.88 -19.24 18.65
N LEU A 13 -28.19 -19.02 18.77
CA LEU A 13 -29.06 -18.62 17.67
C LEU A 13 -29.54 -17.19 17.98
N VAL A 14 -29.23 -16.23 17.12
CA VAL A 14 -29.50 -14.80 17.35
C VAL A 14 -30.37 -14.21 16.24
N GLU A 15 -31.23 -13.24 16.59
CA GLU A 15 -32.09 -12.57 15.63
C GLU A 15 -31.35 -11.48 14.85
N ILE A 16 -31.53 -11.48 13.53
CA ILE A 16 -31.10 -10.43 12.61
C ILE A 16 -32.23 -9.43 12.45
N ARG A 17 -32.02 -8.20 12.91
CA ARG A 17 -33.09 -7.20 13.00
C ARG A 17 -32.96 -6.07 11.99
N ARG A 18 -31.76 -5.47 11.90
CA ARG A 18 -31.56 -4.25 11.09
C ARG A 18 -31.44 -4.57 9.60
N LEU A 19 -30.88 -5.71 9.25
CA LEU A 19 -30.73 -6.16 7.87
C LEU A 19 -31.96 -6.86 7.34
N ASN A 20 -32.85 -7.36 8.19
CA ASN A 20 -34.05 -8.10 7.78
C ASN A 20 -35.03 -7.19 7.03
N PRO A 21 -35.32 -7.43 5.72
CA PRO A 21 -36.18 -6.58 4.92
C PRO A 21 -37.69 -6.85 5.16
N ASN A 22 -38.04 -7.94 5.89
CA ASN A 22 -39.40 -8.39 6.03
C ASN A 22 -39.78 -8.57 7.52
N PRO A 23 -40.52 -7.61 8.13
CA PRO A 23 -40.87 -7.67 9.55
C PRO A 23 -41.84 -8.81 9.92
N ARG A 24 -42.42 -9.50 8.94
CA ARG A 24 -43.30 -10.66 9.16
C ARG A 24 -42.52 -11.98 9.30
N VAL A 25 -41.20 -11.97 9.01
CA VAL A 25 -40.32 -13.12 9.10
C VAL A 25 -39.34 -12.91 10.24
N THR A 26 -39.24 -13.87 11.13
CA THR A 26 -38.13 -13.92 12.11
C THR A 26 -36.93 -14.53 11.43
N LEU A 27 -35.89 -13.70 11.15
CA LEU A 27 -34.62 -14.17 10.58
C LEU A 27 -33.59 -14.37 11.69
N LEU A 28 -33.11 -15.62 11.81
CA LEU A 28 -32.16 -16.04 12.85
C LEU A 28 -30.84 -16.48 12.25
N ALA A 29 -29.73 -16.16 12.90
CA ALA A 29 -28.39 -16.61 12.55
C ALA A 29 -27.86 -17.60 13.58
N LYS A 30 -27.43 -18.81 13.16
CA LYS A 30 -26.77 -19.81 13.98
C LYS A 30 -25.26 -19.53 13.97
N LEU A 31 -24.69 -19.09 15.11
CA LEU A 31 -23.34 -18.58 15.23
C LEU A 31 -22.35 -19.70 15.58
N GLU A 32 -21.88 -20.42 14.58
CA GLU A 32 -20.97 -21.57 14.76
C GLU A 32 -19.53 -21.19 15.16
N TYR A 33 -19.16 -19.89 15.11
CA TYR A 33 -17.86 -19.44 15.60
C TYR A 33 -17.76 -19.39 17.14
N PHE A 34 -18.84 -19.65 17.87
CA PHE A 34 -18.81 -19.85 19.32
C PHE A 34 -18.28 -21.22 19.75
N ASN A 35 -18.05 -22.15 18.82
CA ASN A 35 -17.30 -23.35 19.13
C ASN A 35 -15.86 -22.99 19.59
N PRO A 36 -15.21 -23.78 20.46
CA PRO A 36 -13.89 -23.49 21.04
C PRO A 36 -12.77 -23.20 20.03
N GLY A 37 -12.74 -23.90 18.90
CA GLY A 37 -11.83 -23.65 17.79
C GLY A 37 -12.31 -22.57 16.84
N GLY A 38 -13.46 -21.90 17.12
CA GLY A 38 -13.99 -20.75 16.40
C GLY A 38 -14.69 -21.10 15.08
N SER A 39 -15.16 -22.32 14.87
CA SER A 39 -15.91 -22.65 13.66
C SER A 39 -16.80 -23.89 13.78
N VAL A 40 -17.69 -24.03 12.80
CA VAL A 40 -18.55 -25.22 12.60
C VAL A 40 -17.75 -26.51 12.46
N LYS A 41 -16.46 -26.44 12.11
CA LYS A 41 -15.61 -27.60 11.85
C LYS A 41 -15.13 -28.31 13.10
N ASP A 42 -15.24 -27.71 14.27
CA ASP A 42 -14.95 -28.36 15.54
C ASP A 42 -15.87 -29.58 15.76
N ARG A 43 -17.14 -29.45 15.34
CA ARG A 43 -18.13 -30.53 15.42
C ARG A 43 -17.71 -31.76 14.60
N ILE A 44 -17.33 -31.52 13.34
CA ILE A 44 -16.94 -32.65 12.44
C ILE A 44 -15.58 -33.23 12.85
N ALA A 45 -14.64 -32.42 13.33
CA ALA A 45 -13.35 -32.91 13.82
C ALA A 45 -13.53 -33.86 15.00
N LYS A 46 -14.33 -33.47 16.00
CA LYS A 46 -14.67 -34.35 17.13
C LYS A 46 -15.33 -35.65 16.66
N SER A 47 -16.35 -35.54 15.82
CA SER A 47 -17.10 -36.69 15.33
C SER A 47 -16.25 -37.66 14.50
N MET A 48 -15.39 -37.18 13.60
CA MET A 48 -14.53 -38.03 12.78
C MET A 48 -13.45 -38.76 13.60
N ILE A 49 -12.86 -38.07 14.58
CA ILE A 49 -11.89 -38.69 15.51
C ILE A 49 -12.56 -39.74 16.37
N GLU A 50 -13.71 -39.48 17.00
CA GLU A 50 -14.44 -40.40 17.82
C GLU A 50 -14.94 -41.60 17.02
N ALA A 51 -15.37 -41.42 15.77
CA ALA A 51 -15.72 -42.52 14.87
C ALA A 51 -14.50 -43.40 14.52
N GLY A 52 -13.32 -42.78 14.31
CA GLY A 52 -12.07 -43.52 14.09
C GLY A 52 -11.65 -44.34 15.30
N GLU A 53 -11.79 -43.82 16.51
CA GLU A 53 -11.53 -44.51 17.76
C GLU A 53 -12.51 -45.67 17.94
N ALA A 54 -13.81 -45.42 17.77
CA ALA A 54 -14.86 -46.42 17.95
C ALA A 54 -14.74 -47.59 16.96
N SER A 55 -14.28 -47.34 15.75
CA SER A 55 -14.05 -48.41 14.75
C SER A 55 -12.71 -49.12 14.92
N GLY A 56 -11.82 -48.65 15.79
CA GLY A 56 -10.45 -49.14 15.94
C GLY A 56 -9.52 -48.77 14.78
N ALA A 57 -9.96 -47.94 13.83
CA ALA A 57 -9.15 -47.48 12.71
C ALA A 57 -8.11 -46.43 13.14
N LEU A 58 -8.40 -45.66 14.17
CA LEU A 58 -7.49 -44.70 14.80
C LEU A 58 -6.99 -45.26 16.12
N THR A 59 -5.68 -45.46 16.21
CA THR A 59 -4.95 -45.90 17.41
C THR A 59 -3.90 -44.85 17.76
N HIS A 60 -3.37 -44.84 18.99
CA HIS A 60 -2.43 -43.81 19.47
C HIS A 60 -1.06 -43.80 18.77
N ASP A 61 -0.70 -44.87 18.06
CA ASP A 61 0.50 -44.96 17.23
C ASP A 61 0.32 -44.34 15.84
N LYS A 62 -0.93 -44.08 15.42
CA LYS A 62 -1.20 -43.41 14.13
C LYS A 62 -1.20 -41.90 14.21
N ILE A 63 -0.91 -41.30 13.06
CA ILE A 63 -0.97 -39.86 12.83
C ILE A 63 -2.27 -39.54 12.09
N VAL A 64 -3.07 -38.63 12.63
CA VAL A 64 -4.27 -38.11 11.96
C VAL A 64 -3.84 -37.31 10.74
N LEU A 65 -4.41 -37.60 9.58
CA LEU A 65 -4.06 -36.97 8.30
C LEU A 65 -5.29 -36.31 7.66
N GLU A 66 -5.16 -35.08 7.19
CA GLU A 66 -6.23 -34.39 6.43
C GLU A 66 -5.66 -33.40 5.44
N ALA A 67 -6.36 -33.21 4.31
CA ALA A 67 -6.06 -32.15 3.34
C ALA A 67 -6.88 -30.89 3.65
N THR A 68 -6.27 -29.90 4.27
CA THR A 68 -6.99 -28.66 4.63
C THR A 68 -6.05 -27.53 5.01
N SER A 69 -6.35 -26.34 4.52
CA SER A 69 -5.71 -25.09 4.93
C SER A 69 -6.60 -24.24 5.86
N GLY A 70 -7.76 -24.77 6.23
CA GLY A 70 -8.81 -23.97 6.88
C GLY A 70 -9.27 -24.51 8.25
N ASN A 71 -10.54 -24.26 8.51
CA ASN A 71 -11.19 -24.51 9.80
C ASN A 71 -11.16 -25.97 10.22
N THR A 72 -11.23 -26.91 9.29
CA THR A 72 -11.14 -28.36 9.60
C THR A 72 -9.80 -28.69 10.24
N GLY A 73 -8.70 -28.14 9.73
CA GLY A 73 -7.37 -28.34 10.31
C GLY A 73 -7.28 -27.80 11.73
N ILE A 74 -7.89 -26.66 12.02
CA ILE A 74 -7.93 -26.07 13.39
C ILE A 74 -8.75 -26.98 14.32
N GLY A 75 -9.92 -27.43 13.89
CA GLY A 75 -10.73 -28.35 14.68
C GLY A 75 -10.02 -29.68 14.93
N LEU A 76 -9.36 -30.26 13.92
CA LEU A 76 -8.56 -31.49 14.10
C LEU A 76 -7.39 -31.28 15.06
N ALA A 77 -6.64 -30.17 14.91
CA ALA A 77 -5.55 -29.84 15.81
C ALA A 77 -6.03 -29.69 17.27
N LEU A 78 -7.19 -29.02 17.47
CA LEU A 78 -7.83 -28.89 18.79
C LEU A 78 -8.14 -30.27 19.41
N VAL A 79 -8.86 -31.11 18.67
CA VAL A 79 -9.29 -32.42 19.17
C VAL A 79 -8.09 -33.33 19.42
N CYS A 80 -7.13 -33.38 18.47
CA CYS A 80 -5.91 -34.16 18.58
C CYS A 80 -5.05 -33.73 19.77
N ALA A 81 -4.89 -32.43 20.01
CA ALA A 81 -4.14 -31.92 21.16
C ALA A 81 -4.74 -32.38 22.49
N VAL A 82 -6.07 -32.37 22.62
CA VAL A 82 -6.77 -32.82 23.84
C VAL A 82 -6.73 -34.35 24.01
N LYS A 83 -6.86 -35.08 22.92
CA LYS A 83 -6.89 -36.57 22.96
C LYS A 83 -5.50 -37.23 22.85
N GLY A 84 -4.42 -36.43 22.65
CA GLY A 84 -3.04 -36.93 22.61
C GLY A 84 -2.63 -37.54 21.27
N TYR A 85 -3.29 -37.19 20.15
CA TYR A 85 -2.93 -37.66 18.81
C TYR A 85 -1.99 -36.67 18.13
N ARG A 86 -1.08 -37.21 17.31
CA ARG A 86 -0.34 -36.39 16.33
C ARG A 86 -1.23 -36.11 15.13
N VAL A 87 -1.07 -34.93 14.53
CA VAL A 87 -1.82 -34.55 13.32
C VAL A 87 -0.89 -33.95 12.26
N LEU A 88 -1.03 -34.45 11.04
CA LEU A 88 -0.36 -33.94 9.84
C LEU A 88 -1.40 -33.37 8.88
N LEU A 89 -1.20 -32.12 8.46
CA LEU A 89 -2.09 -31.44 7.52
C LEU A 89 -1.35 -31.13 6.22
N THR A 90 -1.93 -31.54 5.08
CA THR A 90 -1.45 -31.15 3.76
C THR A 90 -2.17 -29.88 3.31
N MET A 91 -1.44 -28.90 2.77
CA MET A 91 -2.01 -27.66 2.27
C MET A 91 -1.14 -26.98 1.22
N SER A 92 -1.76 -26.19 0.33
CA SER A 92 -1.05 -25.40 -0.67
C SER A 92 -0.15 -24.33 -0.01
N GLU A 93 0.97 -24.02 -0.67
CA GLU A 93 1.86 -22.91 -0.31
C GLU A 93 1.16 -21.55 -0.34
N SER A 94 0.06 -21.39 -1.06
CA SER A 94 -0.78 -20.19 -1.07
C SER A 94 -1.59 -19.96 0.22
N ALA A 95 -1.64 -20.96 1.13
CA ALA A 95 -2.33 -20.80 2.42
C ALA A 95 -1.70 -19.70 3.27
N SER A 96 -2.54 -18.87 3.91
CA SER A 96 -2.07 -17.68 4.65
C SER A 96 -1.11 -18.04 5.80
N LEU A 97 -0.16 -17.12 6.07
CA LEU A 97 0.84 -17.32 7.12
C LEU A 97 0.19 -17.42 8.50
N GLU A 98 -0.91 -16.69 8.76
CA GLU A 98 -1.64 -16.72 10.02
C GLU A 98 -2.21 -18.12 10.30
N ARG A 99 -2.84 -18.73 9.31
CA ARG A 99 -3.38 -20.09 9.44
C ARG A 99 -2.29 -21.11 9.76
N ARG A 100 -1.15 -21.04 9.05
CA ARG A 100 0.00 -21.90 9.33
C ARG A 100 0.53 -21.70 10.76
N LYS A 101 0.56 -20.44 11.24
CA LYS A 101 0.98 -20.12 12.63
C LYS A 101 0.02 -20.71 13.67
N ILE A 102 -1.30 -20.55 13.47
CA ILE A 102 -2.32 -21.11 14.37
C ILE A 102 -2.18 -22.63 14.45
N LEU A 103 -2.11 -23.31 13.33
CA LEU A 103 -2.00 -24.77 13.27
C LEU A 103 -0.73 -25.28 13.95
N ARG A 104 0.42 -24.64 13.70
CA ARG A 104 1.68 -25.02 14.38
C ARG A 104 1.64 -24.73 15.89
N ALA A 105 1.02 -23.62 16.30
CA ALA A 105 0.85 -23.32 17.73
C ALA A 105 -0.02 -24.34 18.46
N MET A 106 -0.94 -24.99 17.75
CA MET A 106 -1.77 -26.09 18.26
C MET A 106 -1.11 -27.48 18.09
N GLY A 107 0.15 -27.55 17.67
CA GLY A 107 0.93 -28.79 17.59
C GLY A 107 0.78 -29.56 16.27
N ALA A 108 0.09 -29.02 15.25
CA ALA A 108 -0.05 -29.69 13.96
C ALA A 108 1.24 -29.63 13.14
N GLU A 109 1.63 -30.75 12.55
CA GLU A 109 2.63 -30.83 11.49
C GLU A 109 2.00 -30.38 10.17
N ILE A 110 2.74 -29.62 9.35
CA ILE A 110 2.24 -29.08 8.09
C ILE A 110 3.14 -29.52 6.94
N ARG A 111 2.53 -30.10 5.92
CA ARG A 111 3.17 -30.45 4.66
C ARG A 111 2.63 -29.57 3.55
N LEU A 112 3.50 -28.77 2.94
CA LEU A 112 3.14 -27.85 1.87
C LEU A 112 3.19 -28.55 0.52
N THR A 113 2.24 -28.21 -0.37
CA THR A 113 2.17 -28.63 -1.76
C THR A 113 2.31 -27.41 -2.68
N PRO A 114 2.80 -27.57 -3.93
CA PRO A 114 3.02 -26.47 -4.86
C PRO A 114 1.78 -25.60 -5.05
N GLU A 115 1.96 -24.27 -5.07
CA GLU A 115 0.88 -23.29 -5.14
C GLU A 115 -0.02 -23.48 -6.36
N HIS A 116 0.56 -23.80 -7.54
CA HIS A 116 -0.17 -23.95 -8.79
C HIS A 116 -1.15 -25.14 -8.81
N LEU A 117 -0.98 -26.13 -7.91
CA LEU A 117 -1.91 -27.25 -7.74
C LEU A 117 -3.07 -26.92 -6.78
N GLY A 118 -3.01 -25.79 -6.07
CA GLY A 118 -4.07 -25.35 -5.18
C GLY A 118 -4.47 -26.39 -4.12
N THR A 119 -5.77 -26.43 -3.83
CA THR A 119 -6.35 -27.39 -2.86
C THR A 119 -6.31 -28.83 -3.39
N ASP A 120 -6.42 -29.02 -4.69
CA ASP A 120 -6.45 -30.34 -5.30
C ASP A 120 -5.12 -31.07 -5.10
N GLY A 121 -3.98 -30.37 -5.24
CA GLY A 121 -2.67 -30.95 -4.94
C GLY A 121 -2.48 -31.35 -3.46
N ALA A 122 -3.11 -30.61 -2.53
CA ALA A 122 -3.09 -31.00 -1.12
C ALA A 122 -3.93 -32.29 -0.87
N ILE A 123 -5.08 -32.40 -1.52
CA ILE A 123 -5.95 -33.59 -1.45
C ILE A 123 -5.20 -34.81 -2.00
N GLU A 124 -4.62 -34.70 -3.20
CA GLU A 124 -3.86 -35.79 -3.83
C GLU A 124 -2.70 -36.25 -2.95
N GLU A 125 -1.98 -35.34 -2.31
CA GLU A 125 -0.88 -35.67 -1.41
C GLU A 125 -1.36 -36.40 -0.15
N ALA A 126 -2.49 -36.00 0.45
CA ALA A 126 -3.07 -36.70 1.60
C ALA A 126 -3.47 -38.14 1.24
N TYR A 127 -4.17 -38.34 0.12
CA TYR A 127 -4.53 -39.64 -0.34
C TYR A 127 -3.32 -40.52 -0.70
N ARG A 128 -2.27 -39.92 -1.27
CA ARG A 128 -1.02 -40.62 -1.55
C ARG A 128 -0.39 -41.17 -0.27
N LEU A 129 -0.24 -40.30 0.75
CA LEU A 129 0.34 -40.68 2.05
C LEU A 129 -0.48 -41.77 2.75
N ALA A 130 -1.82 -41.64 2.76
CA ALA A 130 -2.69 -42.61 3.38
C ALA A 130 -2.60 -44.00 2.70
N ARG A 131 -2.50 -44.04 1.36
CA ARG A 131 -2.38 -45.23 0.58
C ARG A 131 -1.02 -45.92 0.71
N GLU A 132 0.08 -45.12 0.72
CA GLU A 132 1.44 -45.66 0.79
C GLU A 132 1.82 -46.11 2.20
N HIS A 133 1.21 -45.50 3.24
CA HIS A 133 1.53 -45.81 4.63
C HIS A 133 0.27 -45.99 5.50
N PRO A 134 -0.60 -46.97 5.22
CA PRO A 134 -1.89 -47.13 5.91
C PRO A 134 -1.76 -47.49 7.40
N ASN A 135 -0.62 -48.03 7.79
CA ASN A 135 -0.32 -48.31 9.19
C ASN A 135 0.18 -47.11 9.99
N VAL A 136 0.59 -46.05 9.30
CA VAL A 136 1.11 -44.80 9.93
C VAL A 136 0.05 -43.74 10.02
N TYR A 137 -0.81 -43.62 9.02
CA TYR A 137 -1.78 -42.53 8.94
C TYR A 137 -3.22 -43.03 9.11
N PHE A 138 -4.01 -42.25 9.80
CA PHE A 138 -5.46 -42.30 9.79
C PHE A 138 -5.99 -41.07 9.07
N MET A 139 -6.52 -41.23 7.88
CA MET A 139 -7.11 -40.14 7.10
C MET A 139 -8.55 -39.90 7.54
N THR A 140 -8.87 -38.68 7.96
CA THR A 140 -10.22 -38.30 8.38
C THR A 140 -11.19 -38.16 7.23
N ASP A 141 -10.69 -37.81 6.02
CA ASP A 141 -11.44 -37.78 4.75
C ASP A 141 -12.75 -36.97 4.85
N GLN A 142 -12.65 -35.71 5.18
CA GLN A 142 -13.80 -34.85 5.45
C GLN A 142 -14.83 -34.76 4.31
N PHE A 143 -14.45 -35.09 3.07
CA PHE A 143 -15.33 -35.04 1.90
C PHE A 143 -16.21 -36.25 1.73
N ASN A 144 -15.79 -37.40 2.28
CA ASN A 144 -16.46 -38.67 2.05
C ASN A 144 -16.91 -39.34 3.36
N ASN A 145 -16.37 -38.95 4.50
CA ASN A 145 -16.65 -39.53 5.80
C ASN A 145 -18.07 -39.21 6.30
N GLU A 146 -18.86 -40.22 6.55
CA GLU A 146 -20.21 -40.08 7.10
C GLU A 146 -20.25 -39.38 8.46
N ALA A 147 -19.21 -39.52 9.29
CA ALA A 147 -19.13 -38.87 10.58
C ALA A 147 -19.18 -37.31 10.43
N ASN A 148 -18.83 -36.75 9.27
CA ASN A 148 -18.96 -35.35 8.98
C ASN A 148 -20.44 -34.92 8.98
N TRP A 149 -21.32 -35.53 8.19
CA TRP A 149 -22.72 -35.12 8.19
C TRP A 149 -23.46 -35.59 9.46
N ARG A 150 -23.05 -36.68 10.10
CA ARG A 150 -23.62 -37.16 11.36
C ARG A 150 -23.44 -36.16 12.50
N ALA A 151 -22.29 -35.49 12.60
CA ALA A 151 -22.06 -34.44 13.57
C ALA A 151 -23.15 -33.35 13.56
N HIS A 152 -23.70 -33.06 12.39
CA HIS A 152 -24.75 -32.06 12.19
C HIS A 152 -26.14 -32.64 12.31
N TYR A 153 -26.29 -33.89 11.96
CA TYR A 153 -27.54 -34.63 12.14
C TYR A 153 -27.88 -34.81 13.64
N ASP A 154 -26.87 -35.17 14.44
CA ASP A 154 -27.05 -35.41 15.89
C ASP A 154 -26.91 -34.16 16.73
N GLY A 155 -26.25 -33.13 16.24
CA GLY A 155 -25.97 -31.86 16.97
C GLY A 155 -26.71 -30.66 16.39
N THR A 156 -26.22 -30.08 15.29
CA THR A 156 -26.72 -28.81 14.73
C THR A 156 -28.22 -28.82 14.38
N GLY A 157 -28.71 -29.92 13.82
CA GLY A 157 -30.12 -30.07 13.46
C GLY A 157 -31.05 -30.03 14.67
N PRO A 158 -30.85 -30.87 15.69
CA PRO A 158 -31.61 -30.80 16.94
C PRO A 158 -31.52 -29.46 17.66
N GLU A 159 -30.32 -28.86 17.75
CA GLU A 159 -30.14 -27.54 18.37
C GLU A 159 -31.00 -26.46 17.68
N ILE A 160 -31.00 -26.39 16.35
CA ILE A 160 -31.83 -25.43 15.60
C ILE A 160 -33.32 -25.69 15.85
N TRP A 161 -33.74 -26.94 15.80
CA TRP A 161 -35.12 -27.32 16.06
C TRP A 161 -35.59 -26.89 17.44
N GLU A 162 -34.82 -27.19 18.48
CA GLU A 162 -35.10 -26.78 19.86
C GLU A 162 -35.11 -25.28 20.04
N GLN A 163 -34.08 -24.57 19.55
CA GLN A 163 -33.93 -23.12 19.66
C GLN A 163 -35.02 -22.34 18.90
N THR A 164 -35.62 -22.92 17.87
CA THR A 164 -36.75 -22.35 17.16
C THR A 164 -38.10 -22.84 17.68
N ALA A 165 -38.13 -23.63 18.76
CA ALA A 165 -39.31 -24.30 19.25
C ALA A 165 -40.10 -25.06 18.17
N GLY A 166 -39.36 -25.66 17.21
CA GLY A 166 -39.91 -26.38 16.08
C GLY A 166 -40.57 -25.55 14.98
N GLN A 167 -40.44 -24.21 15.04
CA GLN A 167 -41.10 -23.29 14.12
C GLN A 167 -40.32 -22.95 12.86
N ILE A 168 -39.15 -23.55 12.63
CA ILE A 168 -38.34 -23.28 11.45
C ILE A 168 -39.09 -23.64 10.15
N ASN A 169 -39.12 -22.67 9.19
CA ASN A 169 -39.68 -22.84 7.86
C ASN A 169 -38.62 -22.95 6.79
N VAL A 170 -37.51 -22.22 6.92
CA VAL A 170 -36.42 -22.19 5.93
C VAL A 170 -35.08 -22.31 6.60
N LEU A 171 -34.24 -23.23 6.09
CA LEU A 171 -32.83 -23.34 6.45
C LEU A 171 -31.98 -22.87 5.27
N ILE A 172 -31.06 -21.94 5.51
CA ILE A 172 -30.06 -21.47 4.54
C ILE A 172 -28.66 -21.85 5.03
N ALA A 173 -27.92 -22.60 4.25
CA ALA A 173 -26.54 -22.96 4.58
C ALA A 173 -25.65 -22.99 3.34
N THR A 174 -24.39 -22.58 3.53
CA THR A 174 -23.38 -22.55 2.48
C THR A 174 -22.72 -23.90 2.27
N MET A 175 -22.22 -24.14 1.06
CA MET A 175 -21.72 -25.43 0.60
C MET A 175 -20.18 -25.41 0.49
N GLY A 176 -19.51 -26.18 1.39
CA GLY A 176 -18.08 -26.54 1.31
C GLY A 176 -17.97 -28.06 1.17
N THR A 177 -17.67 -28.78 2.26
CA THR A 177 -17.76 -30.25 2.29
C THR A 177 -19.20 -30.77 2.23
N THR A 178 -20.16 -29.89 2.35
CA THR A 178 -21.63 -30.12 2.39
C THR A 178 -22.14 -30.83 3.65
N GLY A 179 -21.29 -31.33 4.53
CA GLY A 179 -21.71 -32.07 5.73
C GLY A 179 -22.71 -31.34 6.61
N THR A 180 -22.48 -30.04 6.85
CA THR A 180 -23.41 -29.19 7.61
C THR A 180 -24.81 -29.15 7.00
N LEU A 181 -24.91 -28.89 5.70
CA LEU A 181 -26.19 -28.84 5.00
C LEU A 181 -26.85 -30.22 4.93
N MET A 182 -26.09 -31.28 4.64
CA MET A 182 -26.62 -32.63 4.53
C MET A 182 -27.12 -33.20 5.87
N GLY A 183 -26.34 -33.01 6.95
CA GLY A 183 -26.75 -33.51 8.27
C GLY A 183 -27.93 -32.73 8.83
N THR A 184 -27.87 -31.41 8.80
CA THR A 184 -28.94 -30.54 9.33
C THR A 184 -30.25 -30.72 8.56
N SER A 185 -30.19 -30.79 7.21
CA SER A 185 -31.38 -31.00 6.38
C SER A 185 -32.03 -32.36 6.61
N ARG A 186 -31.23 -33.43 6.80
CA ARG A 186 -31.77 -34.77 7.15
C ARG A 186 -32.59 -34.71 8.43
N ARG A 187 -32.01 -34.18 9.50
CA ARG A 187 -32.67 -34.11 10.80
C ARG A 187 -33.90 -33.22 10.79
N LEU A 188 -33.80 -32.01 10.20
CA LEU A 188 -34.93 -31.10 10.16
C LEU A 188 -36.10 -31.61 9.33
N LYS A 189 -35.83 -32.27 8.18
CA LYS A 189 -36.87 -32.87 7.36
C LYS A 189 -37.52 -34.13 8.00
N GLU A 190 -36.82 -34.81 8.90
CA GLU A 190 -37.42 -35.87 9.73
C GLU A 190 -38.38 -35.28 10.78
N TYR A 191 -38.04 -34.15 11.38
CA TYR A 191 -38.93 -33.47 12.31
C TYR A 191 -40.12 -32.79 11.62
N ASN A 192 -39.87 -32.12 10.48
CA ASN A 192 -40.88 -31.47 9.66
C ASN A 192 -40.48 -31.50 8.18
N PRO A 193 -41.15 -32.32 7.36
CA PRO A 193 -40.86 -32.46 5.91
C PRO A 193 -41.07 -31.15 5.13
N GLN A 194 -41.81 -30.19 5.68
CA GLN A 194 -42.11 -28.89 5.02
C GLN A 194 -41.01 -27.85 5.17
N VAL A 195 -39.97 -28.12 5.98
CA VAL A 195 -38.80 -27.19 6.10
C VAL A 195 -38.14 -27.05 4.74
N HIS A 196 -38.06 -25.86 4.23
CA HIS A 196 -37.45 -25.56 2.94
C HIS A 196 -35.92 -25.41 3.08
N ILE A 197 -35.14 -26.14 2.30
CA ILE A 197 -33.69 -26.23 2.41
C ILE A 197 -33.04 -25.53 1.24
N VAL A 198 -32.31 -24.43 1.54
CA VAL A 198 -31.58 -23.61 0.57
C VAL A 198 -30.08 -23.82 0.71
N GLY A 199 -29.44 -24.36 -0.32
CA GLY A 199 -28.01 -24.50 -0.42
C GLY A 199 -27.39 -23.34 -1.19
N VAL A 200 -26.34 -22.72 -0.62
CA VAL A 200 -25.63 -21.59 -1.25
C VAL A 200 -24.25 -22.04 -1.70
N GLU A 201 -23.97 -21.93 -3.00
CA GLU A 201 -22.63 -22.20 -3.56
C GLU A 201 -22.09 -20.97 -4.30
N PRO A 202 -20.75 -20.77 -4.34
CA PRO A 202 -20.16 -19.69 -5.13
C PRO A 202 -20.16 -20.01 -6.62
N TYR A 203 -19.94 -19.01 -7.48
CA TYR A 203 -19.62 -19.24 -8.89
C TYR A 203 -18.23 -19.89 -9.04
N LEU A 204 -17.97 -20.55 -10.18
CA LEU A 204 -16.63 -21.10 -10.48
C LEU A 204 -15.57 -19.99 -10.52
N GLY A 205 -14.40 -20.28 -9.96
CA GLY A 205 -13.30 -19.33 -9.89
C GLY A 205 -13.39 -18.30 -8.75
N HIS A 206 -14.28 -18.53 -7.79
CA HIS A 206 -14.52 -17.67 -6.64
C HIS A 206 -13.32 -17.55 -5.67
N LYS A 207 -13.37 -16.50 -4.83
CA LYS A 207 -12.40 -16.24 -3.76
C LYS A 207 -12.97 -16.40 -2.34
N ILE A 208 -14.19 -16.90 -2.22
CA ILE A 208 -14.86 -17.13 -0.92
C ILE A 208 -14.26 -18.36 -0.27
N GLN A 209 -13.41 -18.14 0.72
CA GLN A 209 -12.71 -19.24 1.40
C GLN A 209 -13.68 -20.11 2.21
N GLY A 210 -13.46 -21.43 2.16
CA GLY A 210 -14.30 -22.43 2.85
C GLY A 210 -15.52 -22.89 2.09
N LEU A 211 -15.86 -22.26 0.97
CA LEU A 211 -16.91 -22.74 0.07
C LEU A 211 -16.32 -23.51 -1.13
N LYS A 212 -17.20 -24.25 -1.80
CA LYS A 212 -16.88 -25.04 -2.99
C LYS A 212 -18.05 -25.04 -3.96
N ASN A 213 -17.77 -24.88 -5.26
CA ASN A 213 -18.77 -25.13 -6.29
C ASN A 213 -18.85 -26.63 -6.59
N MET A 214 -20.05 -27.17 -6.65
CA MET A 214 -20.26 -28.62 -6.86
C MET A 214 -19.91 -29.12 -8.27
N LYS A 215 -19.38 -28.25 -9.15
CA LYS A 215 -18.81 -28.58 -10.46
C LYS A 215 -17.27 -28.57 -10.46
N GLU A 216 -16.62 -28.30 -9.34
CA GLU A 216 -15.17 -28.42 -9.19
C GLU A 216 -14.72 -29.90 -9.18
N SER A 217 -13.39 -30.14 -9.34
CA SER A 217 -12.80 -31.42 -9.61
C SER A 217 -13.18 -32.53 -8.61
N TYR A 218 -13.14 -32.22 -7.30
CA TYR A 218 -13.44 -33.20 -6.23
C TYR A 218 -14.76 -32.87 -5.54
N ARG A 219 -15.87 -33.36 -6.10
CA ARG A 219 -17.18 -33.21 -5.48
C ARG A 219 -17.30 -34.15 -4.26
N PRO A 220 -17.74 -33.65 -3.07
CA PRO A 220 -17.95 -34.53 -1.91
C PRO A 220 -18.93 -35.65 -2.16
N GLU A 221 -18.57 -36.89 -1.78
CA GLU A 221 -19.48 -38.07 -1.93
C GLU A 221 -20.69 -37.99 -1.00
N ILE A 222 -20.54 -37.30 0.16
CA ILE A 222 -21.65 -37.11 1.10
C ILE A 222 -22.72 -36.13 0.57
N TYR A 223 -22.51 -35.48 -0.58
CA TYR A 223 -23.45 -34.52 -1.17
C TYR A 223 -24.61 -35.20 -1.90
N GLU A 224 -25.83 -34.99 -1.44
CA GLU A 224 -27.07 -35.45 -2.05
C GLU A 224 -27.91 -34.26 -2.56
N LYS A 225 -27.85 -33.95 -3.86
CA LYS A 225 -28.58 -32.83 -4.47
C LYS A 225 -30.09 -32.89 -4.20
N LYS A 226 -30.70 -34.07 -4.15
CA LYS A 226 -32.13 -34.26 -3.92
C LYS A 226 -32.65 -33.79 -2.57
N ARG A 227 -31.75 -33.49 -1.60
CA ARG A 227 -32.12 -32.96 -0.27
C ARG A 227 -32.33 -31.48 -0.26
N LEU A 228 -31.92 -30.76 -1.32
CA LEU A 228 -32.10 -29.34 -1.46
C LEU A 228 -33.41 -29.04 -2.18
N ASP A 229 -34.21 -28.17 -1.63
CA ASP A 229 -35.38 -27.63 -2.31
C ASP A 229 -34.97 -26.49 -3.27
N LYS A 230 -33.91 -25.74 -2.90
CA LYS A 230 -33.34 -24.70 -3.75
C LYS A 230 -31.81 -24.63 -3.65
N LYS A 231 -31.17 -24.32 -4.76
CA LYS A 231 -29.71 -24.05 -4.82
C LYS A 231 -29.48 -22.69 -5.47
N VAL A 232 -28.72 -21.81 -4.80
CA VAL A 232 -28.46 -20.43 -5.24
C VAL A 232 -26.95 -20.23 -5.39
N ASN A 233 -26.54 -19.60 -6.49
CA ASN A 233 -25.17 -19.19 -6.69
C ASN A 233 -24.97 -17.74 -6.24
N ILE A 234 -23.81 -17.46 -5.63
CA ILE A 234 -23.43 -16.14 -5.11
C ILE A 234 -22.07 -15.71 -5.68
N ASP A 235 -21.92 -14.43 -5.97
CA ASP A 235 -20.63 -13.84 -6.34
C ASP A 235 -19.85 -13.36 -5.12
N ASP A 236 -18.53 -13.15 -5.32
CA ASP A 236 -17.61 -12.77 -4.26
C ASP A 236 -17.96 -11.42 -3.66
N GLU A 237 -18.32 -10.42 -4.49
CA GLU A 237 -18.55 -9.05 -4.03
C GLU A 237 -19.81 -8.97 -3.16
N ALA A 238 -20.89 -9.63 -3.58
CA ALA A 238 -22.12 -9.70 -2.78
C ALA A 238 -21.89 -10.37 -1.43
N ALA A 239 -21.07 -11.46 -1.40
CA ALA A 239 -20.70 -12.13 -0.16
C ALA A 239 -19.86 -11.24 0.76
N PHE A 240 -18.84 -10.57 0.20
CA PHE A 240 -17.91 -9.70 0.96
C PHE A 240 -18.61 -8.46 1.51
N GLU A 241 -19.43 -7.79 0.68
CA GLU A 241 -20.18 -6.62 1.15
C GLU A 241 -21.17 -7.00 2.24
N MET A 242 -21.87 -8.12 2.10
CA MET A 242 -22.79 -8.60 3.13
C MET A 242 -22.06 -8.94 4.43
N THR A 243 -20.84 -9.52 4.36
CA THR A 243 -20.02 -9.75 5.56
C THR A 243 -19.67 -8.45 6.27
N ARG A 244 -19.29 -7.41 5.51
CA ARG A 244 -19.00 -6.08 6.06
C ARG A 244 -20.24 -5.44 6.68
N ARG A 245 -21.42 -5.59 6.06
CA ARG A 245 -22.68 -5.11 6.57
C ARG A 245 -23.13 -5.81 7.86
N LEU A 246 -22.93 -7.13 7.97
CA LEU A 246 -23.18 -7.87 9.21
C LEU A 246 -22.40 -7.28 10.39
N ALA A 247 -21.13 -6.97 10.17
CA ALA A 247 -20.30 -6.36 11.21
C ALA A 247 -20.74 -4.94 11.58
N ARG A 248 -21.08 -4.10 10.59
CA ARG A 248 -21.42 -2.69 10.82
C ARG A 248 -22.85 -2.45 11.29
N GLU A 249 -23.80 -3.24 10.79
CA GLU A 249 -25.23 -3.01 11.01
C GLU A 249 -25.80 -3.92 12.10
N GLU A 250 -25.31 -5.16 12.23
CA GLU A 250 -25.80 -6.12 13.25
C GLU A 250 -24.79 -6.34 14.40
N GLY A 251 -23.54 -5.83 14.29
CA GLY A 251 -22.48 -6.09 15.25
C GLY A 251 -21.96 -7.54 15.21
N ILE A 252 -22.27 -8.29 14.16
CA ILE A 252 -21.89 -9.70 14.00
C ILE A 252 -20.63 -9.80 13.14
N PHE A 253 -19.48 -10.07 13.78
CA PHE A 253 -18.20 -10.17 13.10
C PHE A 253 -17.97 -11.61 12.63
N ALA A 254 -18.50 -11.95 11.45
CA ALA A 254 -18.50 -13.28 10.86
C ALA A 254 -17.59 -13.38 9.62
N GLY A 255 -17.32 -14.57 9.13
CA GLY A 255 -16.48 -14.83 7.95
C GLY A 255 -17.19 -14.68 6.60
N MET A 256 -16.43 -14.83 5.50
CA MET A 256 -16.92 -14.65 4.11
C MET A 256 -18.12 -15.54 3.77
N SER A 257 -18.11 -16.77 4.25
CA SER A 257 -19.18 -17.74 4.00
C SER A 257 -20.48 -17.36 4.73
N ALA A 258 -20.40 -16.69 5.88
CA ALA A 258 -21.57 -16.17 6.57
C ALA A 258 -22.24 -15.04 5.75
N GLY A 259 -21.43 -14.13 5.15
CA GLY A 259 -21.94 -13.11 4.24
C GLY A 259 -22.63 -13.70 3.01
N ALA A 260 -22.03 -14.73 2.41
CA ALA A 260 -22.63 -15.47 1.29
C ALA A 260 -24.00 -16.05 1.67
N GLY A 261 -24.09 -16.73 2.82
CA GLY A 261 -25.35 -17.28 3.33
C GLY A 261 -26.38 -16.18 3.62
N MET A 262 -25.94 -15.08 4.25
CA MET A 262 -26.80 -13.97 4.62
C MET A 262 -27.36 -13.22 3.40
N ALA A 263 -26.56 -12.99 2.37
CA ALA A 263 -27.01 -12.34 1.14
C ALA A 263 -28.17 -13.12 0.48
N VAL A 264 -28.07 -14.44 0.45
CA VAL A 264 -29.14 -15.31 -0.03
C VAL A 264 -30.32 -15.33 0.95
N ALA A 265 -30.07 -15.36 2.26
CA ALA A 265 -31.14 -15.32 3.27
C ALA A 265 -32.03 -14.08 3.12
N LEU A 266 -31.45 -12.91 2.87
CA LEU A 266 -32.23 -11.67 2.63
C LEU A 266 -33.13 -11.79 1.38
N GLN A 267 -32.66 -12.43 0.32
CA GLN A 267 -33.46 -12.68 -0.88
C GLN A 267 -34.63 -13.62 -0.60
N GLU A 268 -34.39 -14.70 0.16
CA GLU A 268 -35.43 -15.67 0.53
C GLU A 268 -36.50 -15.03 1.42
N VAL A 269 -36.09 -14.36 2.52
CA VAL A 269 -37.04 -13.76 3.47
C VAL A 269 -37.86 -12.62 2.86
N ALA A 270 -37.31 -11.89 1.88
CA ALA A 270 -38.06 -10.83 1.19
C ALA A 270 -39.34 -11.34 0.50
N THR A 271 -39.35 -12.59 0.07
CA THR A 271 -40.47 -13.22 -0.65
C THR A 271 -41.41 -14.05 0.24
N MET A 272 -41.01 -14.32 1.50
CA MET A 272 -41.79 -15.11 2.44
C MET A 272 -43.03 -14.31 2.92
N SER A 273 -44.15 -14.99 3.11
CA SER A 273 -45.36 -14.42 3.70
C SER A 273 -45.26 -14.22 5.23
N GLY A 274 -44.37 -14.95 5.89
CA GLY A 274 -44.11 -14.95 7.33
C GLY A 274 -43.40 -16.23 7.75
N GLY A 275 -43.12 -16.40 9.04
CA GLY A 275 -42.47 -17.59 9.62
C GLY A 275 -41.04 -17.37 10.08
N VAL A 276 -40.29 -18.44 10.26
CA VAL A 276 -38.92 -18.45 10.80
C VAL A 276 -37.93 -18.95 9.76
N ALA A 277 -36.92 -18.15 9.45
CA ALA A 277 -35.78 -18.50 8.61
C ALA A 277 -34.49 -18.56 9.43
N VAL A 278 -33.69 -19.58 9.23
CA VAL A 278 -32.39 -19.75 9.92
C VAL A 278 -31.29 -19.77 8.89
N VAL A 279 -30.28 -18.94 9.07
CA VAL A 279 -29.04 -18.93 8.29
C VAL A 279 -27.85 -19.34 9.16
N LEU A 280 -26.95 -20.18 8.61
CA LEU A 280 -25.78 -20.69 9.31
C LEU A 280 -24.57 -19.80 9.06
N PHE A 281 -23.89 -19.36 10.14
CA PHE A 281 -22.65 -18.60 10.10
C PHE A 281 -21.49 -19.49 10.54
N PRO A 282 -20.68 -20.02 9.60
CA PRO A 282 -19.75 -21.10 9.87
C PRO A 282 -18.55 -20.73 10.73
N ASP A 283 -18.04 -19.50 10.63
CA ASP A 283 -16.83 -19.03 11.32
C ASP A 283 -16.84 -17.52 11.58
N GLY A 284 -15.85 -17.04 12.36
CA GLY A 284 -15.66 -15.64 12.72
C GLY A 284 -14.83 -14.86 11.71
N GLY A 285 -14.95 -13.52 11.77
CA GLY A 285 -14.28 -12.58 10.87
C GLY A 285 -12.79 -12.39 11.16
N GLU A 286 -12.31 -12.69 12.37
CA GLU A 286 -10.92 -12.50 12.81
C GLU A 286 -9.91 -13.27 11.93
N ARG A 287 -10.35 -14.37 11.30
CA ARG A 287 -9.53 -15.21 10.41
C ARG A 287 -9.28 -14.60 9.03
N TYR A 288 -9.93 -13.48 8.73
CA TYR A 288 -9.92 -12.83 7.42
C TYR A 288 -9.38 -11.40 7.45
N LEU A 289 -8.83 -10.94 8.61
CA LEU A 289 -8.31 -9.58 8.77
C LEU A 289 -7.16 -9.25 7.81
N SER A 290 -6.34 -10.23 7.43
CA SER A 290 -5.27 -10.08 6.45
C SER A 290 -5.71 -10.28 5.00
N THR A 291 -6.99 -10.54 4.77
CA THR A 291 -7.56 -10.73 3.42
C THR A 291 -8.22 -9.45 2.91
N PRO A 292 -8.51 -9.34 1.60
CA PRO A 292 -9.24 -8.21 1.03
C PRO A 292 -10.66 -8.01 1.60
N LEU A 293 -11.20 -8.95 2.36
CA LEU A 293 -12.54 -8.86 2.94
C LEU A 293 -12.73 -7.64 3.84
N PHE A 294 -11.80 -7.43 4.79
CA PHE A 294 -11.83 -6.33 5.76
C PHE A 294 -10.80 -5.25 5.49
N THR A 295 -9.98 -5.39 4.45
CA THR A 295 -9.35 -4.21 3.89
C THR A 295 -10.50 -3.32 3.43
N VAL A 296 -10.86 -2.39 4.30
CA VAL A 296 -11.62 -1.22 3.88
C VAL A 296 -10.72 -0.58 2.83
N HIS A 297 -11.03 -0.79 1.55
CA HIS A 297 -10.82 0.27 0.61
C HIS A 297 -11.78 1.37 1.13
N GLU A 298 -11.31 2.27 1.99
CA GLU A 298 -11.75 3.64 1.85
C GLU A 298 -11.67 3.81 0.34
N GLU A 299 -12.76 4.08 -0.33
CA GLU A 299 -12.70 4.41 -1.76
C GLU A 299 -11.55 5.36 -1.86
N ILE A 300 -10.44 4.87 -2.48
CA ILE A 300 -9.23 5.68 -2.55
C ILE A 300 -9.60 6.70 -3.61
N ASN A 301 -10.22 7.81 -3.16
CA ASN A 301 -10.60 8.93 -4.02
C ASN A 301 -9.37 9.63 -4.60
N LEU A 302 -8.18 9.05 -4.36
CA LEU A 302 -6.91 9.56 -4.85
C LEU A 302 -6.88 9.55 -6.38
N LYS A 303 -6.71 10.72 -6.94
CA LYS A 303 -6.54 10.93 -8.38
C LYS A 303 -5.20 11.63 -8.62
N PHE A 304 -4.51 11.22 -9.67
CA PHE A 304 -3.34 11.91 -10.17
C PHE A 304 -3.56 12.38 -11.60
N PHE A 305 -3.03 13.54 -11.92
CA PHE A 305 -2.88 13.91 -13.32
C PHE A 305 -1.78 13.05 -13.94
N ASN A 306 -2.19 12.16 -14.82
CA ASN A 306 -1.27 11.27 -15.51
C ASN A 306 -0.86 11.91 -16.84
N THR A 307 0.43 12.23 -16.99
CA THR A 307 0.98 12.81 -18.22
C THR A 307 0.78 11.90 -19.41
N LEU A 308 0.85 10.58 -19.23
CA LEU A 308 0.62 9.58 -20.27
C LEU A 308 -0.81 9.69 -20.85
N GLY A 309 -1.81 9.82 -19.98
CA GLY A 309 -3.23 9.96 -20.36
C GLY A 309 -3.70 11.40 -20.52
N ARG A 310 -2.86 12.40 -20.23
CA ARG A 310 -3.15 13.86 -20.30
C ARG A 310 -4.40 14.26 -19.52
N GLY A 311 -4.66 13.60 -18.40
CA GLY A 311 -5.85 13.86 -17.56
C GLY A 311 -5.72 13.33 -16.14
N LYS A 312 -6.61 13.81 -15.25
CA LYS A 312 -6.75 13.25 -13.90
C LYS A 312 -7.38 11.86 -13.99
N GLN A 313 -6.73 10.88 -13.39
CA GLN A 313 -7.16 9.49 -13.36
C GLN A 313 -7.20 8.98 -11.92
N PRO A 314 -8.18 8.14 -11.55
CA PRO A 314 -8.17 7.42 -10.28
C PRO A 314 -6.88 6.60 -10.16
N PHE A 315 -6.27 6.64 -8.97
CA PHE A 315 -5.08 5.85 -8.70
C PHE A 315 -5.46 4.42 -8.31
N VAL A 316 -5.01 3.45 -9.10
CA VAL A 316 -5.19 2.03 -8.83
C VAL A 316 -3.82 1.37 -8.91
N PRO A 317 -3.25 0.87 -7.80
CA PRO A 317 -1.94 0.23 -7.81
C PRO A 317 -1.98 -1.12 -8.54
N LEU A 318 -0.82 -1.55 -9.07
CA LEU A 318 -0.66 -2.87 -9.69
C LEU A 318 -0.87 -4.01 -8.69
N GLN A 319 -0.45 -3.79 -7.44
CA GLN A 319 -0.62 -4.75 -6.36
C GLN A 319 -1.40 -4.10 -5.20
N PRO A 320 -2.48 -4.70 -4.72
CA PRO A 320 -3.24 -4.16 -3.60
C PRO A 320 -2.36 -3.87 -2.38
N GLY A 321 -2.46 -2.65 -1.84
CA GLY A 321 -1.72 -2.21 -0.66
C GLY A 321 -0.23 -1.92 -0.88
N ARG A 322 0.32 -2.11 -2.09
CA ARG A 322 1.72 -1.85 -2.42
C ARG A 322 1.82 -0.91 -3.60
N VAL A 323 2.81 -0.02 -3.58
CA VAL A 323 3.08 0.92 -4.68
C VAL A 323 4.56 0.95 -4.96
N SER A 324 4.90 0.87 -6.24
CA SER A 324 6.25 1.00 -6.78
C SER A 324 6.45 2.39 -7.40
N ILE A 325 7.50 3.10 -6.98
CA ILE A 325 7.86 4.42 -7.49
C ILE A 325 9.27 4.37 -8.05
N TYR A 326 9.45 4.89 -9.26
CA TYR A 326 10.75 5.22 -9.80
C TYR A 326 10.87 6.73 -9.95
N SER A 327 12.00 7.30 -9.56
CA SER A 327 12.31 8.72 -9.76
C SER A 327 13.60 8.87 -10.53
N CYS A 328 13.56 9.69 -11.60
CA CYS A 328 14.76 10.07 -12.31
C CYS A 328 15.70 10.87 -11.39
N GLY A 329 16.87 10.31 -11.10
CA GLY A 329 17.85 10.85 -10.18
C GLY A 329 18.73 11.96 -10.77
N PRO A 330 19.76 12.43 -10.02
CA PRO A 330 20.63 13.49 -10.48
C PRO A 330 21.71 12.97 -11.42
N THR A 331 22.22 13.85 -12.29
CA THR A 331 23.52 13.67 -12.94
C THR A 331 24.59 14.30 -12.05
N VAL A 332 25.49 13.46 -11.52
CA VAL A 332 26.43 13.83 -10.46
C VAL A 332 27.75 14.41 -10.98
N TYR A 333 27.67 15.54 -11.69
CA TYR A 333 28.83 16.28 -12.20
C TYR A 333 29.00 17.65 -11.52
N ASP A 334 27.98 18.14 -10.82
CA ASP A 334 27.94 19.38 -10.05
C ASP A 334 26.89 19.24 -8.94
N ARG A 335 26.85 20.15 -7.96
CA ARG A 335 25.74 20.24 -7.01
C ARG A 335 24.44 20.57 -7.76
N ILE A 336 23.32 19.96 -7.32
CA ILE A 336 22.01 20.28 -7.90
C ILE A 336 21.61 21.73 -7.57
N ARG A 337 20.96 22.36 -8.53
CA ARG A 337 20.41 23.71 -8.33
C ARG A 337 19.00 23.67 -7.79
N ILE A 338 18.56 24.75 -7.17
CA ILE A 338 17.25 24.84 -6.52
C ILE A 338 16.10 24.47 -7.49
N GLY A 339 16.25 24.73 -8.79
CA GLY A 339 15.29 24.36 -9.82
C GLY A 339 15.06 22.86 -9.95
N GLU A 340 16.11 22.06 -9.76
CA GLU A 340 16.05 20.61 -9.83
C GLU A 340 15.44 19.99 -8.56
N CYS A 341 15.53 20.68 -7.41
CA CYS A 341 15.03 20.18 -6.13
C CYS A 341 13.53 19.94 -6.12
N ARG A 342 12.76 20.67 -6.95
CA ARG A 342 11.30 20.56 -6.99
C ARG A 342 10.81 19.16 -7.34
N ARG A 343 11.47 18.47 -8.28
CA ARG A 343 11.09 17.10 -8.67
C ARG A 343 11.32 16.09 -7.53
N PHE A 344 12.36 16.27 -6.72
CA PHE A 344 12.65 15.40 -5.58
C PHE A 344 11.68 15.67 -4.43
N VAL A 345 11.31 16.93 -4.19
CA VAL A 345 10.27 17.29 -3.21
C VAL A 345 8.90 16.75 -3.64
N LEU A 346 8.58 16.74 -4.95
CA LEU A 346 7.37 16.10 -5.46
C LEU A 346 7.40 14.59 -5.26
N ALA A 347 8.51 13.91 -5.54
CA ALA A 347 8.65 12.47 -5.33
C ALA A 347 8.44 12.08 -3.86
N ASP A 348 9.02 12.86 -2.94
CA ASP A 348 8.84 12.69 -1.50
C ASP A 348 7.39 12.96 -1.07
N LEU A 349 6.74 13.98 -1.61
CA LEU A 349 5.32 14.28 -1.36
C LEU A 349 4.41 13.12 -1.78
N VAL A 350 4.59 12.60 -3.01
CA VAL A 350 3.86 11.43 -3.53
C VAL A 350 4.04 10.24 -2.59
N ARG A 351 5.28 9.90 -2.26
CA ARG A 351 5.61 8.80 -1.38
C ARG A 351 4.96 8.94 0.00
N ARG A 352 5.17 10.10 0.67
CA ARG A 352 4.61 10.36 1.99
C ARG A 352 3.10 10.32 2.01
N TYR A 353 2.45 10.81 0.96
CA TYR A 353 1.00 10.76 0.88
C TYR A 353 0.47 9.34 0.67
N LEU A 354 1.12 8.53 -0.16
CA LEU A 354 0.78 7.11 -0.30
C LEU A 354 0.98 6.33 1.02
N GLU A 355 2.08 6.60 1.75
CA GLU A 355 2.30 6.02 3.08
C GLU A 355 1.25 6.50 4.11
N TYR A 356 0.81 7.77 4.04
CA TYR A 356 -0.30 8.31 4.83
C TYR A 356 -1.60 7.56 4.53
N LYS A 357 -1.86 7.20 3.27
CA LYS A 357 -2.97 6.34 2.82
C LYS A 357 -2.73 4.85 3.10
N LYS A 358 -1.67 4.49 3.84
CA LYS A 358 -1.34 3.14 4.30
C LYS A 358 -0.82 2.18 3.21
N PHE A 359 -0.35 2.69 2.08
CA PHE A 359 0.39 1.86 1.14
C PHE A 359 1.80 1.55 1.63
N ALA A 360 2.27 0.33 1.37
CA ALA A 360 3.69 -0.01 1.44
C ALA A 360 4.38 0.46 0.15
N VAL A 361 5.29 1.44 0.26
CA VAL A 361 5.92 2.08 -0.91
C VAL A 361 7.35 1.59 -1.08
N THR A 362 7.66 1.08 -2.28
CA THR A 362 9.02 0.83 -2.75
C THR A 362 9.44 1.96 -3.68
N HIS A 363 10.48 2.70 -3.33
CA HIS A 363 10.96 3.86 -4.09
C HIS A 363 12.40 3.64 -4.54
N ILE A 364 12.62 3.60 -5.85
CA ILE A 364 13.93 3.45 -6.50
C ILE A 364 14.33 4.76 -7.17
N VAL A 365 15.59 5.14 -7.00
CA VAL A 365 16.19 6.34 -7.62
C VAL A 365 17.52 5.95 -8.27
N ASN A 366 17.73 6.30 -9.53
CA ASN A 366 19.03 6.15 -10.16
C ASN A 366 19.99 7.30 -9.82
N ILE A 367 21.25 7.06 -9.92
CA ILE A 367 22.34 8.06 -9.87
C ILE A 367 23.09 7.98 -11.19
N SER A 368 22.99 9.02 -12.01
CA SER A 368 23.63 9.08 -13.32
C SER A 368 25.10 9.51 -13.17
N ASP A 369 25.95 8.55 -12.88
CA ASP A 369 27.38 8.74 -12.61
C ASP A 369 28.27 8.42 -13.82
N LEU A 370 27.71 7.88 -14.91
CA LEU A 370 28.45 7.46 -16.08
C LEU A 370 27.86 8.10 -17.36
N ASN A 371 28.10 9.39 -17.58
CA ASN A 371 27.66 10.10 -18.78
C ASN A 371 28.70 11.13 -19.26
N ASP A 372 28.43 11.81 -20.39
CA ASP A 372 29.37 12.76 -21.01
C ASP A 372 29.81 13.87 -20.03
N LYS A 373 28.92 14.38 -19.16
CA LYS A 373 29.25 15.47 -18.23
C LYS A 373 30.13 15.00 -17.08
N THR A 374 29.84 13.81 -16.52
CA THR A 374 30.64 13.24 -15.43
C THR A 374 32.04 12.85 -15.92
N ILE A 375 32.13 12.31 -17.15
CA ILE A 375 33.40 11.96 -17.78
C ILE A 375 34.24 13.22 -18.02
N GLN A 376 33.67 14.26 -18.67
CA GLN A 376 34.36 15.54 -18.91
C GLN A 376 34.75 16.24 -17.61
N GLY A 377 33.90 16.17 -16.57
CA GLY A 377 34.22 16.73 -15.26
C GLY A 377 35.40 16.04 -14.62
N ALA A 378 35.44 14.72 -14.64
CA ALA A 378 36.56 13.92 -14.13
C ALA A 378 37.86 14.13 -14.94
N GLU A 379 37.72 14.29 -16.28
CA GLU A 379 38.90 14.63 -17.14
C GLU A 379 39.47 16.00 -16.81
N LYS A 380 38.63 17.03 -16.65
CA LYS A 380 39.08 18.37 -16.28
C LYS A 380 39.69 18.46 -14.89
N ALA A 381 39.18 17.66 -13.95
CA ALA A 381 39.72 17.58 -12.60
C ALA A 381 40.93 16.67 -12.46
N ASP A 382 41.27 15.93 -13.51
CA ASP A 382 42.33 14.89 -13.56
C ASP A 382 42.25 13.88 -12.42
N VAL A 383 41.04 13.38 -12.14
CA VAL A 383 40.78 12.35 -11.11
C VAL A 383 40.01 11.16 -11.72
N PRO A 384 40.02 9.99 -11.06
CA PRO A 384 39.15 8.88 -11.44
C PRO A 384 37.67 9.27 -11.40
N ILE A 385 36.89 8.75 -12.36
CA ILE A 385 35.46 9.12 -12.47
C ILE A 385 34.68 8.81 -11.18
N ALA A 386 34.95 7.67 -10.54
CA ALA A 386 34.28 7.30 -9.28
C ALA A 386 34.58 8.33 -8.17
N SER A 387 35.82 8.74 -8.00
CA SER A 387 36.22 9.74 -7.00
C SER A 387 35.57 11.12 -7.28
N PHE A 388 35.42 11.46 -8.58
CA PHE A 388 34.78 12.70 -8.98
C PHE A 388 33.28 12.66 -8.67
N THR A 389 32.58 11.58 -9.04
CA THR A 389 31.13 11.47 -8.88
C THR A 389 30.70 11.25 -7.44
N ASP A 390 31.47 10.47 -6.63
CA ASP A 390 31.16 10.20 -5.22
C ASP A 390 31.03 11.48 -4.39
N LYS A 391 31.85 12.49 -4.67
CA LYS A 391 31.74 13.82 -4.05
C LYS A 391 30.37 14.46 -4.27
N TYR A 392 29.83 14.37 -5.49
CA TYR A 392 28.54 14.95 -5.82
C TYR A 392 27.36 14.08 -5.43
N VAL A 393 27.56 12.75 -5.34
CA VAL A 393 26.58 11.86 -4.71
C VAL A 393 26.38 12.25 -3.25
N GLN A 394 27.46 12.44 -2.50
CA GLN A 394 27.39 12.85 -1.12
C GLN A 394 26.70 14.22 -0.99
N ALA A 395 27.11 15.21 -1.81
CA ALA A 395 26.49 16.52 -1.83
C ALA A 395 24.98 16.47 -2.15
N PHE A 396 24.56 15.58 -3.04
CA PHE A 396 23.14 15.35 -3.31
C PHE A 396 22.41 14.78 -2.09
N MET A 397 22.97 13.82 -1.39
CA MET A 397 22.35 13.24 -0.18
C MET A 397 22.22 14.28 0.92
N GLU A 398 23.22 15.15 1.12
CA GLU A 398 23.18 16.28 2.05
C GLU A 398 22.04 17.25 1.68
N ASP A 399 21.89 17.60 0.41
CA ASP A 399 20.84 18.48 -0.09
C ASP A 399 19.44 17.87 0.13
N MET A 400 19.28 16.54 -0.03
CA MET A 400 18.03 15.84 0.25
C MET A 400 17.70 15.85 1.75
N GLU A 401 18.67 15.66 2.61
CA GLU A 401 18.52 15.72 4.07
C GLU A 401 18.11 17.13 4.53
N ILE A 402 18.76 18.17 4.02
CA ILE A 402 18.42 19.59 4.32
C ILE A 402 16.96 19.89 3.96
N LEU A 403 16.48 19.38 2.84
CA LEU A 403 15.07 19.50 2.42
C LEU A 403 14.12 18.57 3.17
N GLY A 404 14.60 17.72 4.07
CA GLY A 404 13.81 16.73 4.80
C GLY A 404 13.16 15.69 3.90
N ILE A 405 13.78 15.36 2.78
CA ILE A 405 13.33 14.32 1.85
C ILE A 405 13.66 12.95 2.45
N LYS A 406 12.66 12.09 2.50
CA LYS A 406 12.80 10.73 3.01
C LYS A 406 13.72 9.91 2.10
N PRO A 407 14.76 9.24 2.62
CA PRO A 407 15.64 8.41 1.79
C PRO A 407 14.85 7.42 0.94
N ALA A 408 15.22 7.26 -0.32
CA ALA A 408 14.63 6.24 -1.19
C ALA A 408 14.84 4.83 -0.58
N THR A 409 14.07 3.85 -1.03
CA THR A 409 14.28 2.46 -0.61
C THR A 409 15.67 1.98 -1.05
N GLN A 410 16.06 2.38 -2.28
CA GLN A 410 17.41 2.11 -2.82
C GLN A 410 17.80 3.21 -3.79
N TYR A 411 19.10 3.50 -3.85
CA TYR A 411 19.76 4.33 -4.86
C TYR A 411 20.68 3.45 -5.69
N HIS A 412 20.63 3.57 -7.01
CA HIS A 412 21.41 2.74 -7.93
C HIS A 412 22.26 3.60 -8.87
N LYS A 413 23.58 3.39 -8.85
CA LYS A 413 24.50 4.06 -9.79
C LYS A 413 24.41 3.41 -11.17
N ALA A 414 24.41 4.21 -12.21
CA ALA A 414 24.39 3.73 -13.59
C ALA A 414 25.61 2.84 -13.90
N SER A 415 26.77 3.19 -13.35
CA SER A 415 28.00 2.41 -13.51
C SER A 415 27.93 0.97 -13.01
N GLU A 416 27.03 0.69 -12.05
CA GLU A 416 26.82 -0.65 -11.47
C GLU A 416 25.86 -1.52 -12.30
N HIS A 417 25.21 -0.93 -13.33
CA HIS A 417 24.14 -1.57 -14.11
C HIS A 417 24.45 -1.65 -15.62
N VAL A 418 25.72 -1.51 -16.01
CA VAL A 418 26.10 -1.52 -17.42
C VAL A 418 25.79 -2.85 -18.08
N ASP A 419 25.98 -3.98 -17.39
CA ASP A 419 25.66 -5.31 -17.93
C ASP A 419 24.14 -5.47 -18.18
N ASP A 420 23.30 -4.93 -17.29
CA ASP A 420 21.85 -4.91 -17.48
C ASP A 420 21.47 -4.08 -18.73
N MET A 421 22.12 -2.94 -18.94
CA MET A 421 21.95 -2.09 -20.13
C MET A 421 22.36 -2.82 -21.40
N VAL A 422 23.48 -3.55 -21.38
CA VAL A 422 23.95 -4.38 -22.50
C VAL A 422 22.91 -5.44 -22.84
N ALA A 423 22.44 -6.18 -21.84
CA ALA A 423 21.43 -7.22 -22.05
C ALA A 423 20.12 -6.69 -22.64
N LEU A 424 19.64 -5.51 -22.19
CA LEU A 424 18.45 -4.88 -22.78
C LEU A 424 18.70 -4.43 -24.22
N THR A 425 19.88 -3.89 -24.50
CA THR A 425 20.23 -3.43 -25.87
C THR A 425 20.32 -4.61 -26.82
N GLN A 426 20.90 -5.74 -26.41
CA GLN A 426 20.91 -6.98 -27.19
C GLN A 426 19.50 -7.43 -27.56
N ARG A 427 18.58 -7.46 -26.59
CA ARG A 427 17.17 -7.78 -26.83
C ARG A 427 16.51 -6.82 -27.83
N LEU A 428 16.85 -5.52 -27.81
CA LEU A 428 16.34 -4.54 -28.78
C LEU A 428 16.89 -4.80 -30.18
N VAL A 429 18.17 -5.17 -30.31
CA VAL A 429 18.79 -5.55 -31.60
C VAL A 429 18.16 -6.82 -32.15
N GLU A 430 18.01 -7.85 -31.32
CA GLU A 430 17.32 -9.11 -31.70
C GLU A 430 15.89 -8.91 -32.18
N LYS A 431 15.16 -7.99 -31.54
CA LYS A 431 13.78 -7.61 -31.93
C LYS A 431 13.74 -6.67 -33.15
N GLY A 432 14.89 -6.20 -33.64
CA GLY A 432 15.01 -5.31 -34.78
C GLY A 432 14.63 -3.85 -34.52
N PHE A 433 14.55 -3.41 -33.25
CA PHE A 433 14.34 -2.01 -32.91
C PHE A 433 15.61 -1.22 -32.69
N ALA A 434 16.76 -1.88 -32.68
CA ALA A 434 18.07 -1.23 -32.59
C ALA A 434 19.02 -1.83 -33.63
N TYR A 435 20.03 -1.05 -34.02
CA TYR A 435 21.06 -1.46 -34.98
C TYR A 435 22.44 -0.97 -34.53
N GLU A 436 23.49 -1.75 -34.91
CA GLU A 436 24.88 -1.34 -34.72
C GLU A 436 25.37 -0.63 -35.99
N LYS A 437 26.09 0.49 -35.82
CA LYS A 437 26.83 1.17 -36.88
C LYS A 437 28.11 1.77 -36.31
N LEU A 438 29.26 1.39 -36.89
CA LEU A 438 30.59 1.88 -36.54
C LEU A 438 30.89 1.72 -35.02
N ARG A 439 30.52 0.59 -34.44
CA ARG A 439 30.67 0.25 -33.04
C ARG A 439 29.85 1.10 -32.06
N SER A 440 28.83 1.80 -32.54
CA SER A 440 27.81 2.45 -31.70
C SER A 440 26.49 1.77 -31.96
N VAL A 441 25.62 1.73 -30.96
CA VAL A 441 24.29 1.11 -31.08
C VAL A 441 23.22 2.18 -30.95
N TYR A 442 22.30 2.19 -31.88
CA TYR A 442 21.23 3.19 -32.01
C TYR A 442 19.87 2.53 -31.98
N PHE A 443 18.90 3.20 -31.37
CA PHE A 443 17.49 2.85 -31.48
C PHE A 443 16.90 3.45 -32.75
N ASP A 444 16.26 2.62 -33.57
CA ASP A 444 15.58 3.01 -34.80
C ASP A 444 14.16 3.48 -34.49
N ILE A 445 13.96 4.79 -34.39
CA ILE A 445 12.65 5.37 -34.07
C ILE A 445 11.60 5.08 -35.13
N SER A 446 12.00 4.82 -36.40
CA SER A 446 11.09 4.54 -37.50
C SER A 446 10.35 3.20 -37.32
N ARG A 447 10.96 2.28 -36.60
CA ARG A 447 10.38 0.96 -36.30
C ARG A 447 9.44 0.95 -35.08
N PHE A 448 9.37 2.05 -34.33
CA PHE A 448 8.45 2.20 -33.22
C PHE A 448 7.31 3.19 -33.53
N PRO A 449 6.15 2.73 -34.02
CA PRO A 449 5.06 3.62 -34.51
C PRO A 449 4.46 4.52 -33.43
N GLY A 450 4.79 4.28 -32.14
CA GLY A 450 4.34 5.07 -30.99
C GLY A 450 5.21 6.26 -30.65
N TYR A 451 6.38 6.43 -31.27
CA TYR A 451 7.32 7.50 -30.97
C TYR A 451 6.72 8.88 -31.17
N GLY A 452 6.92 9.78 -30.23
CA GLY A 452 6.35 11.13 -30.26
C GLY A 452 4.95 11.26 -29.62
N ARG A 453 4.28 10.15 -29.31
CA ARG A 453 2.93 10.19 -28.72
C ARG A 453 2.91 10.67 -27.28
N PHE A 454 3.90 10.27 -26.48
CA PHE A 454 4.00 10.67 -25.09
C PHE A 454 4.25 12.18 -24.95
N SER A 455 5.25 12.69 -25.62
CA SER A 455 5.59 14.12 -25.64
C SER A 455 4.58 14.97 -26.40
N GLY A 456 3.89 14.39 -27.39
CA GLY A 456 3.05 15.11 -28.34
C GLY A 456 3.83 15.93 -29.33
N ILE A 457 5.11 15.58 -29.57
CA ILE A 457 5.97 16.31 -30.49
C ILE A 457 5.64 15.91 -31.92
N ASP A 458 5.66 16.90 -32.80
CA ASP A 458 5.62 16.70 -34.25
C ASP A 458 7.03 16.34 -34.73
N LEU A 459 7.23 15.10 -35.15
CA LEU A 459 8.54 14.59 -35.57
C LEU A 459 9.13 15.37 -36.74
N ASP A 460 8.29 15.96 -37.58
CA ASP A 460 8.76 16.73 -38.75
C ASP A 460 9.28 18.12 -38.36
N LYS A 461 8.92 18.59 -37.14
CA LYS A 461 9.38 19.88 -36.60
C LYS A 461 10.60 19.75 -35.70
N ILE A 462 11.14 18.55 -35.52
CA ILE A 462 12.36 18.35 -34.72
C ILE A 462 13.54 19.06 -35.37
N LYS A 463 14.12 20.05 -34.68
CA LYS A 463 15.33 20.74 -35.09
C LYS A 463 16.55 19.97 -34.61
N LEU A 464 17.29 19.37 -35.53
CA LEU A 464 18.57 18.70 -35.24
C LEU A 464 19.56 19.71 -34.62
N GLY A 465 20.25 19.30 -33.54
CA GLY A 465 21.21 20.13 -32.82
C GLY A 465 20.63 21.04 -31.74
N SER A 466 19.30 21.29 -31.71
CA SER A 466 18.65 22.06 -30.64
C SER A 466 17.63 21.26 -29.85
N THR A 467 16.99 20.27 -30.48
CA THR A 467 15.98 19.42 -29.85
C THR A 467 16.45 17.98 -29.67
N VAL A 468 17.38 17.54 -30.55
CA VAL A 468 18.05 16.22 -30.45
C VAL A 468 19.54 16.46 -30.55
N ASP A 469 20.33 15.87 -29.63
CA ASP A 469 21.77 15.99 -29.65
C ASP A 469 22.32 15.46 -30.99
N LEU A 470 23.08 16.31 -31.68
CA LEU A 470 23.93 15.89 -32.76
C LEU A 470 25.11 15.16 -32.16
N ASP A 471 24.99 13.84 -32.05
CA ASP A 471 26.15 13.03 -31.77
C ASP A 471 27.19 13.15 -32.92
N GLU A 472 28.46 13.15 -32.56
CA GLU A 472 29.62 13.10 -33.48
C GLU A 472 29.65 11.78 -34.31
N TYR A 473 28.58 10.96 -34.25
CA TYR A 473 28.52 9.62 -34.78
C TYR A 473 27.55 9.55 -35.97
N GLU A 474 27.88 8.70 -36.94
CA GLU A 474 27.02 8.46 -38.10
C GLU A 474 25.81 7.60 -37.75
N LYS A 475 24.61 8.14 -37.87
CA LYS A 475 23.31 7.46 -37.75
C LYS A 475 22.69 7.18 -39.10
N ASP A 476 21.85 6.14 -39.23
CA ASP A 476 21.09 5.91 -40.44
C ASP A 476 19.99 6.99 -40.62
N ASN A 477 19.35 7.34 -39.48
CA ASN A 477 18.43 8.46 -39.41
C ASN A 477 18.95 9.43 -38.31
N PRO A 478 19.13 10.73 -38.61
CA PRO A 478 19.59 11.72 -37.63
C PRO A 478 18.70 11.84 -36.37
N ARG A 479 17.45 11.36 -36.47
CA ARG A 479 16.48 11.37 -35.34
C ARG A 479 16.64 10.20 -34.37
N ASP A 480 17.35 9.12 -34.82
CA ASP A 480 17.60 7.97 -33.94
C ASP A 480 18.42 8.38 -32.73
N PHE A 481 18.21 7.72 -31.58
CA PHE A 481 18.96 8.02 -30.40
C PHE A 481 19.93 6.88 -30.02
N THR A 482 21.01 7.27 -29.39
CA THR A 482 22.12 6.36 -29.09
C THR A 482 21.83 5.57 -27.82
N LEU A 483 22.05 4.27 -27.84
CA LEU A 483 22.01 3.36 -26.69
C LEU A 483 23.41 3.13 -26.13
N PHE A 484 24.37 2.81 -27.00
CA PHE A 484 25.78 2.66 -26.67
C PHE A 484 26.63 3.45 -27.64
N LYS A 485 27.62 4.16 -27.09
CA LYS A 485 28.58 4.96 -27.84
C LYS A 485 29.92 4.22 -27.93
N ARG A 486 30.57 4.23 -29.07
CA ARG A 486 31.95 3.81 -29.21
C ARG A 486 32.83 4.66 -28.28
N ALA A 487 33.64 4.02 -27.46
CA ALA A 487 34.57 4.71 -26.55
C ALA A 487 35.58 5.58 -27.30
N LYS A 488 35.75 6.83 -26.85
CA LYS A 488 36.78 7.75 -27.36
C LYS A 488 38.19 7.34 -26.89
N LEU A 489 39.20 7.84 -27.54
CA LEU A 489 40.60 7.51 -27.17
C LEU A 489 40.94 7.95 -25.73
N SER A 490 40.41 9.09 -25.27
CA SER A 490 40.55 9.55 -23.88
C SER A 490 39.93 8.58 -22.89
N GLU A 491 38.73 8.09 -23.20
CA GLU A 491 37.95 7.14 -22.39
C GLU A 491 38.66 5.79 -22.32
N LEU A 492 39.20 5.31 -23.45
CA LEU A 492 40.02 4.10 -23.50
C LEU A 492 41.26 4.19 -22.61
N LYS A 493 41.98 5.32 -22.67
CA LYS A 493 43.18 5.57 -21.84
C LYS A 493 42.84 5.57 -20.33
N ARG A 494 41.61 6.01 -19.96
CA ARG A 494 41.16 6.10 -18.57
C ARG A 494 40.37 4.85 -18.11
N GLY A 495 40.20 3.85 -19.00
CA GLY A 495 39.48 2.62 -18.68
C GLY A 495 37.94 2.80 -18.58
N ILE A 496 37.41 3.88 -19.15
CA ILE A 496 35.97 4.21 -19.11
C ILE A 496 35.27 3.57 -20.31
N TYR A 497 35.11 2.26 -20.28
CA TYR A 497 34.43 1.50 -21.33
C TYR A 497 34.01 0.11 -20.82
N THR A 498 33.06 -0.50 -21.52
CA THR A 498 32.69 -1.91 -21.36
C THR A 498 32.99 -2.66 -22.65
N LYS A 499 33.53 -3.90 -22.53
CA LYS A 499 33.73 -4.81 -23.67
C LYS A 499 32.45 -5.53 -23.97
N THR A 500 31.94 -5.37 -25.20
CA THR A 500 30.73 -6.00 -25.71
C THR A 500 31.02 -6.62 -27.09
N GLU A 501 30.03 -7.27 -27.66
CA GLU A 501 30.09 -7.76 -29.07
C GLU A 501 30.26 -6.62 -30.07
N TRP A 502 29.80 -5.38 -29.74
CA TRP A 502 29.99 -4.17 -30.55
C TRP A 502 31.37 -3.54 -30.38
N GLY A 503 32.21 -4.10 -29.54
CA GLY A 503 33.57 -3.63 -29.21
C GLY A 503 33.65 -2.94 -27.86
N GLN A 504 34.54 -1.94 -27.75
CA GLN A 504 34.70 -1.13 -26.54
C GLN A 504 33.76 0.07 -26.61
N VAL A 505 32.70 0.02 -25.81
CA VAL A 505 31.61 0.98 -25.81
C VAL A 505 31.29 1.49 -24.41
N ARG A 506 30.52 2.54 -24.31
CA ARG A 506 29.92 3.02 -23.08
C ARG A 506 28.42 3.31 -23.26
N PRO A 507 27.60 3.16 -22.20
CA PRO A 507 26.18 3.41 -22.30
C PRO A 507 25.88 4.90 -22.53
N SER A 508 24.73 5.16 -23.16
CA SER A 508 24.08 6.45 -23.17
C SER A 508 23.08 6.54 -22.02
N TRP A 509 22.82 7.73 -21.54
CA TRP A 509 21.89 7.96 -20.43
C TRP A 509 20.43 7.53 -20.71
N HIS A 510 20.06 7.32 -21.97
CA HIS A 510 18.70 6.92 -22.36
C HIS A 510 18.32 5.50 -21.93
N ILE A 511 19.26 4.57 -21.91
CA ILE A 511 19.03 3.16 -21.51
C ILE A 511 19.08 2.94 -20.00
N GLU A 512 19.74 3.84 -19.26
CA GLU A 512 20.05 3.75 -17.85
C GLU A 512 18.80 3.57 -16.99
N SER A 513 17.85 4.52 -17.09
CA SER A 513 16.63 4.52 -16.28
C SER A 513 15.76 3.28 -16.54
N VAL A 514 15.67 2.85 -17.80
CA VAL A 514 14.88 1.68 -18.20
C VAL A 514 15.50 0.40 -17.61
N ALA A 515 16.81 0.25 -17.71
CA ALA A 515 17.52 -0.93 -17.18
C ALA A 515 17.34 -1.06 -15.67
N ILE A 516 17.56 0.03 -14.92
CA ILE A 516 17.44 0.05 -13.47
C ILE A 516 15.98 -0.16 -13.06
N ALA A 517 15.03 0.58 -13.66
CA ALA A 517 13.62 0.47 -13.31
C ALA A 517 13.08 -0.95 -13.56
N MET A 518 13.33 -1.53 -14.73
CA MET A 518 12.85 -2.88 -15.07
C MET A 518 13.47 -3.97 -14.20
N LYS A 519 14.74 -3.83 -13.80
CA LYS A 519 15.41 -4.79 -12.93
C LYS A 519 14.78 -4.86 -11.53
N TYR A 520 14.45 -3.73 -10.92
CA TYR A 520 14.02 -3.66 -9.52
C TYR A 520 12.50 -3.54 -9.34
N LEU A 521 11.78 -3.04 -10.33
CA LEU A 521 10.33 -2.81 -10.25
C LEU A 521 9.52 -3.65 -11.25
N GLY A 522 10.19 -4.34 -12.19
CA GLY A 522 9.55 -5.14 -13.22
C GLY A 522 9.29 -4.37 -14.52
N GLU A 523 8.71 -5.05 -15.50
CA GLU A 523 8.49 -4.52 -16.85
C GLU A 523 7.56 -3.29 -16.89
N THR A 524 6.62 -3.23 -15.96
CA THR A 524 5.74 -2.08 -15.73
C THR A 524 5.58 -1.88 -14.21
N PHE A 525 5.69 -0.66 -13.74
CA PHE A 525 5.50 -0.29 -12.35
C PHE A 525 4.45 0.81 -12.18
N ASP A 526 4.13 1.21 -10.93
CA ASP A 526 2.99 2.10 -10.68
C ASP A 526 3.26 3.54 -11.09
N ILE A 527 4.28 4.19 -10.52
CA ILE A 527 4.48 5.63 -10.63
C ILE A 527 5.90 5.99 -11.07
N TYR A 528 6.01 6.79 -12.11
CA TYR A 528 7.23 7.50 -12.51
C TYR A 528 7.13 8.96 -12.09
N THR A 529 8.08 9.46 -11.27
CA THR A 529 8.17 10.88 -10.91
C THR A 529 9.38 11.55 -11.51
N SER A 530 9.18 12.73 -12.09
CA SER A 530 10.24 13.50 -12.75
C SER A 530 9.82 14.96 -12.96
N SER A 531 10.43 15.63 -13.92
CA SER A 531 10.16 17.01 -14.33
C SER A 531 9.74 17.10 -15.79
N ARG A 532 8.88 18.05 -16.10
CA ARG A 532 8.30 18.24 -17.43
C ARG A 532 9.33 18.50 -18.54
N ASP A 533 10.44 19.13 -18.22
CA ASP A 533 11.52 19.40 -19.19
C ASP A 533 12.24 18.15 -19.68
N LEU A 534 12.09 17.03 -18.98
CA LEU A 534 12.63 15.74 -19.37
C LEU A 534 11.69 14.91 -20.27
N ILE A 535 10.46 15.40 -20.54
CA ILE A 535 9.49 14.68 -21.38
C ILE A 535 10.12 14.34 -22.75
N PHE A 536 10.71 15.34 -23.41
CA PHE A 536 11.40 15.14 -24.68
C PHE A 536 12.84 15.66 -24.63
N PRO A 537 13.82 14.85 -25.05
CA PRO A 537 13.68 13.52 -25.64
C PRO A 537 13.67 12.38 -24.62
N HIS A 538 14.00 12.62 -23.33
CA HIS A 538 14.40 11.59 -22.39
C HIS A 538 13.28 10.58 -22.09
N HIS A 539 12.12 11.04 -21.58
CA HIS A 539 11.02 10.14 -21.26
C HIS A 539 10.34 9.53 -22.49
N GLU A 540 10.34 10.25 -23.62
CA GLU A 540 9.89 9.68 -24.89
C GLU A 540 10.76 8.48 -25.30
N ASN A 541 12.10 8.60 -25.14
CA ASN A 541 13.03 7.51 -25.42
C ASN A 541 12.83 6.33 -24.48
N GLU A 542 12.64 6.59 -23.18
CA GLU A 542 12.35 5.54 -22.18
C GLU A 542 11.05 4.78 -22.50
N MET A 543 10.01 5.50 -22.91
CA MET A 543 8.73 4.92 -23.34
C MET A 543 8.91 4.08 -24.62
N ALA A 544 9.72 4.53 -25.56
CA ALA A 544 9.99 3.77 -26.77
C ALA A 544 10.76 2.48 -26.46
N LEU A 545 11.78 2.55 -25.60
CA LEU A 545 12.56 1.38 -25.16
C LEU A 545 11.67 0.35 -24.47
N SER A 546 10.88 0.77 -23.48
CA SER A 546 9.97 -0.12 -22.76
C SER A 546 8.92 -0.73 -23.71
N GLY A 547 8.27 0.09 -24.54
CA GLY A 547 7.28 -0.36 -25.51
C GLY A 547 7.84 -1.35 -26.53
N ALA A 548 9.06 -1.15 -27.02
CA ALA A 548 9.74 -2.07 -27.93
C ALA A 548 10.09 -3.40 -27.25
N LEU A 549 10.52 -3.35 -25.99
CA LEU A 549 10.89 -4.54 -25.23
C LEU A 549 9.69 -5.39 -24.81
N THR A 550 8.62 -4.77 -24.35
CA THR A 550 7.53 -5.43 -23.60
C THR A 550 6.14 -5.28 -24.26
N GLY A 551 5.97 -4.30 -25.13
CA GLY A 551 4.65 -3.91 -25.67
C GLY A 551 3.82 -3.08 -24.69
N SER A 552 4.38 -2.71 -23.53
CA SER A 552 3.69 -2.02 -22.44
C SER A 552 4.43 -0.74 -22.03
N PRO A 553 3.73 0.26 -21.44
CA PRO A 553 4.39 1.43 -20.89
C PRO A 553 5.26 1.07 -19.69
N LEU A 554 6.38 1.77 -19.50
CA LEU A 554 7.29 1.56 -18.38
C LEU A 554 6.62 1.81 -17.02
N ALA A 555 5.76 2.82 -16.92
CA ALA A 555 4.97 3.12 -15.73
C ALA A 555 3.51 3.42 -16.08
N ARG A 556 2.58 3.10 -15.16
CA ARG A 556 1.15 3.38 -15.32
C ARG A 556 0.83 4.86 -15.16
N TYR A 557 1.48 5.53 -14.21
CA TYR A 557 1.26 6.95 -13.90
C TYR A 557 2.58 7.71 -14.01
N TRP A 558 2.56 8.78 -14.81
CA TRP A 558 3.67 9.71 -14.99
C TRP A 558 3.33 11.04 -14.32
N ILE A 559 3.92 11.30 -13.15
CA ILE A 559 3.66 12.48 -12.33
C ILE A 559 4.86 13.41 -12.42
N LEU A 560 4.70 14.48 -13.20
CA LEU A 560 5.81 15.36 -13.57
C LEU A 560 5.60 16.77 -12.99
N SER A 561 6.64 17.32 -12.34
CA SER A 561 6.62 18.69 -11.85
C SER A 561 6.81 19.70 -13.00
N GLU A 562 6.14 20.83 -12.87
CA GLU A 562 6.49 22.03 -13.66
C GLU A 562 7.79 22.64 -13.16
N LEU A 563 8.36 23.54 -13.98
CA LEU A 563 9.66 24.14 -13.78
C LEU A 563 9.67 25.17 -12.65
N VAL A 564 10.84 25.38 -12.08
CA VAL A 564 11.18 26.59 -11.35
C VAL A 564 11.72 27.60 -12.38
N LEU A 565 11.19 28.82 -12.35
CA LEU A 565 11.56 29.92 -13.27
C LEU A 565 12.29 31.01 -12.49
N SER A 566 13.26 31.64 -13.13
CA SER A 566 13.90 32.86 -12.64
C SER A 566 13.86 33.91 -13.76
N GLY A 567 13.25 35.06 -13.51
CA GLY A 567 13.04 36.06 -14.56
C GLY A 567 12.28 35.58 -15.79
N GLY A 568 11.35 34.61 -15.62
CA GLY A 568 10.56 34.01 -16.71
C GLY A 568 11.28 32.93 -17.52
N LYS A 569 12.53 32.59 -17.16
CA LYS A 569 13.32 31.54 -17.80
C LYS A 569 13.52 30.36 -16.84
N LYS A 570 13.79 29.18 -17.39
CA LYS A 570 14.08 27.97 -16.61
C LYS A 570 15.30 28.18 -15.69
N ALA A 571 15.13 27.86 -14.41
CA ALA A 571 16.12 28.06 -13.36
C ALA A 571 17.03 26.84 -13.15
N ASP A 572 17.73 26.36 -14.19
CA ASP A 572 18.56 25.16 -14.06
C ASP A 572 20.01 25.29 -14.57
N ARG A 573 20.26 26.19 -15.50
CA ARG A 573 21.55 26.23 -16.22
C ARG A 573 22.33 27.55 -16.13
N ASP A 574 21.73 28.57 -15.53
CA ASP A 574 22.36 29.87 -15.37
C ASP A 574 23.17 29.90 -14.05
N ALA A 575 24.38 30.41 -14.08
CA ALA A 575 25.24 30.56 -12.92
C ALA A 575 24.61 31.49 -11.83
N ALA A 576 23.60 32.27 -12.18
CA ALA A 576 22.84 33.12 -11.27
C ALA A 576 21.79 32.33 -10.45
N ILE A 577 21.53 31.04 -10.74
CA ILE A 577 20.56 30.24 -9.99
C ILE A 577 21.24 29.63 -8.75
N PRO A 578 20.74 29.91 -7.55
CA PRO A 578 21.37 29.46 -6.33
C PRO A 578 21.27 27.95 -6.13
N HIS A 579 22.25 27.40 -5.43
CA HIS A 579 22.17 26.10 -4.77
C HIS A 579 21.42 26.25 -3.45
N ILE A 580 21.09 25.12 -2.81
CA ILE A 580 20.45 25.14 -1.47
C ILE A 580 21.31 25.89 -0.45
N HIS A 581 22.62 25.65 -0.46
CA HIS A 581 23.56 26.27 0.47
C HIS A 581 23.58 27.80 0.38
N ASP A 582 23.48 28.37 -0.82
CA ASP A 582 23.40 29.82 -1.02
C ASP A 582 22.16 30.42 -0.34
N LEU A 583 21.07 29.68 -0.26
CA LEU A 583 19.85 30.09 0.44
C LEU A 583 19.97 29.89 1.96
N LEU A 584 20.68 28.84 2.41
CA LEU A 584 20.98 28.64 3.84
C LEU A 584 21.86 29.78 4.37
N GLU A 585 22.92 30.20 3.64
CA GLU A 585 23.77 31.33 3.99
C GLU A 585 23.00 32.65 4.08
N ARG A 586 21.89 32.80 3.35
CA ARG A 586 20.96 33.92 3.46
C ARG A 586 19.92 33.74 4.58
N GLY A 587 20.08 32.74 5.44
CA GLY A 587 19.22 32.49 6.60
C GLY A 587 17.87 31.83 6.29
N TYR A 588 17.69 31.18 5.12
CA TYR A 588 16.52 30.37 4.86
C TYR A 588 16.78 28.94 5.33
N SER A 589 15.95 28.39 6.20
CA SER A 589 16.06 26.99 6.61
C SER A 589 15.56 26.02 5.53
N GLY A 590 16.01 24.77 5.58
CA GLY A 590 15.54 23.71 4.66
C GLY A 590 14.01 23.57 4.65
N ARG A 591 13.34 23.73 5.81
CA ARG A 591 11.87 23.71 5.91
C ARG A 591 11.19 24.87 5.16
N VAL A 592 11.79 26.05 5.20
CA VAL A 592 11.31 27.24 4.46
C VAL A 592 11.45 27.00 2.96
N ILE A 593 12.60 26.48 2.51
CA ILE A 593 12.86 26.16 1.11
C ILE A 593 11.89 25.06 0.64
N ARG A 594 11.71 23.99 1.42
CA ARG A 594 10.74 22.92 1.13
C ARG A 594 9.31 23.46 1.02
N TYR A 595 8.87 24.28 1.96
CA TYR A 595 7.54 24.89 1.92
C TYR A 595 7.35 25.76 0.68
N TRP A 596 8.37 26.56 0.32
CA TRP A 596 8.33 27.34 -0.91
C TRP A 596 8.22 26.46 -2.17
N LEU A 597 8.98 25.36 -2.27
CA LEU A 597 8.90 24.43 -3.39
C LEU A 597 7.53 23.75 -3.50
N LEU A 598 6.80 23.60 -2.39
CA LEU A 598 5.44 23.05 -2.30
C LEU A 598 4.34 24.12 -2.41
N SER A 599 4.65 25.41 -2.36
CA SER A 599 3.66 26.51 -2.21
C SER A 599 2.69 26.62 -3.39
N ASN A 600 3.12 26.26 -4.59
CA ASN A 600 2.29 26.18 -5.78
C ASN A 600 2.03 24.72 -6.14
N HIS A 601 0.84 24.46 -6.72
CA HIS A 601 0.54 23.14 -7.27
C HIS A 601 1.68 22.65 -8.18
N TYR A 602 2.07 21.39 -8.09
CA TYR A 602 3.25 20.87 -8.80
C TYR A 602 3.18 21.02 -10.32
N ARG A 603 1.97 21.09 -10.90
CA ARG A 603 1.71 21.36 -12.34
C ARG A 603 1.72 22.84 -12.73
N THR A 604 1.99 23.74 -11.80
CA THR A 604 2.08 25.18 -12.09
C THR A 604 3.54 25.60 -11.94
N PRO A 605 4.10 26.39 -12.90
CA PRO A 605 5.44 26.93 -12.75
C PRO A 605 5.63 27.69 -11.42
N LEU A 606 6.80 27.58 -10.83
CA LEU A 606 7.16 28.26 -9.58
C LEU A 606 8.22 29.33 -9.86
N ASN A 607 7.93 30.57 -9.54
CA ASN A 607 8.89 31.65 -9.71
C ASN A 607 9.82 31.77 -8.48
N LEU A 608 11.12 31.77 -8.73
CA LEU A 608 12.13 32.05 -7.72
C LEU A 608 12.18 33.56 -7.47
N SER A 609 11.80 33.96 -6.27
CA SER A 609 12.00 35.29 -5.78
C SER A 609 12.23 35.30 -4.26
N TYR A 610 12.99 36.25 -3.75
CA TYR A 610 13.23 36.35 -2.31
C TYR A 610 11.96 36.76 -1.54
N GLU A 611 11.06 37.50 -2.17
CA GLU A 611 9.74 37.84 -1.60
C GLU A 611 8.90 36.60 -1.35
N ALA A 612 8.92 35.60 -2.28
CA ALA A 612 8.21 34.34 -2.12
C ALA A 612 8.84 33.48 -1.01
N LEU A 613 10.17 33.46 -0.91
CA LEU A 613 10.87 32.78 0.19
C LEU A 613 10.58 33.46 1.55
N ASP A 614 10.52 34.79 1.63
CA ASP A 614 10.16 35.53 2.85
C ASP A 614 8.69 35.30 3.23
N GLN A 615 7.77 35.17 2.26
CA GLN A 615 6.40 34.76 2.52
C GLN A 615 6.35 33.36 3.13
N SER A 616 7.14 32.42 2.58
CA SER A 616 7.27 31.06 3.09
C SER A 616 7.84 31.04 4.51
N ARG A 617 8.85 31.87 4.80
CA ARG A 617 9.42 32.03 6.15
C ARG A 617 8.37 32.53 7.15
N ARG A 618 7.54 33.50 6.78
CA ARG A 618 6.42 33.96 7.63
C ARG A 618 5.37 32.89 7.87
N ALA A 619 5.07 32.05 6.86
CA ALA A 619 4.13 30.95 7.00
C ALA A 619 4.66 29.88 7.97
N ILE A 620 5.90 29.45 7.80
CA ILE A 620 6.57 28.47 8.69
C ILE A 620 6.60 28.98 10.12
N ARG A 621 6.95 30.27 10.33
CA ARG A 621 6.97 30.88 11.66
C ARG A 621 5.60 30.81 12.35
N ARG A 622 4.49 31.05 11.63
CA ARG A 622 3.13 30.92 12.20
C ARG A 622 2.82 29.48 12.63
N LEU A 623 3.30 28.49 11.90
CA LEU A 623 3.14 27.08 12.28
C LEU A 623 3.94 26.79 13.56
N ASP A 624 5.20 27.24 13.62
CA ASP A 624 6.07 27.02 14.77
C ASP A 624 5.54 27.74 16.03
N GLU A 625 5.03 28.98 15.91
CA GLU A 625 4.37 29.71 16.99
C GLU A 625 3.13 28.96 17.51
N CYS A 626 2.33 28.38 16.63
CA CYS A 626 1.14 27.62 17.03
C CYS A 626 1.52 26.31 17.75
N THR A 627 2.47 25.55 17.20
CA THR A 627 2.93 24.29 17.82
C THR A 627 3.58 24.52 19.18
N LEU A 628 4.35 25.61 19.32
CA LEU A 628 4.94 26.02 20.59
C LEU A 628 3.86 26.41 21.61
N SER A 629 2.86 27.20 21.19
CA SER A 629 1.73 27.61 22.05
C SER A 629 0.93 26.41 22.55
N LEU A 630 0.68 25.41 21.68
CA LEU A 630 0.02 24.16 22.06
C LEU A 630 0.86 23.36 23.06
N HIS A 631 2.18 23.29 22.86
CA HIS A 631 3.10 22.59 23.75
C HIS A 631 3.18 23.23 25.15
N SER A 632 3.15 24.55 25.19
CA SER A 632 3.30 25.34 26.41
C SER A 632 1.99 25.54 27.19
N LEU A 633 0.84 25.13 26.63
CA LEU A 633 -0.48 25.35 27.23
C LEU A 633 -0.61 24.54 28.54
N ARG A 634 -0.99 25.24 29.64
CA ARG A 634 -1.22 24.63 30.96
C ARG A 634 -2.65 24.83 31.44
N ASP A 635 -3.25 26.00 31.19
CA ASP A 635 -4.56 26.41 31.69
C ASP A 635 -5.56 26.55 30.55
N GLY A 636 -6.84 26.28 30.82
CA GLY A 636 -7.94 26.42 29.87
C GLY A 636 -9.09 25.45 30.18
N VAL A 637 -10.17 25.59 29.41
CA VAL A 637 -11.32 24.71 29.53
C VAL A 637 -11.45 23.84 28.27
N PRO A 638 -12.05 22.62 28.37
CA PRO A 638 -12.27 21.77 27.21
C PRO A 638 -13.09 22.49 26.13
N TYR A 639 -12.66 22.40 24.87
CA TYR A 639 -13.39 22.94 23.75
C TYR A 639 -14.46 21.96 23.27
N ALA A 640 -15.74 22.36 23.32
CA ALA A 640 -16.86 21.45 23.03
C ALA A 640 -16.84 20.87 21.59
N ASP A 641 -16.42 21.68 20.61
CA ASP A 641 -16.42 21.26 19.19
C ASP A 641 -15.05 20.75 18.73
N LEU A 642 -14.22 20.21 19.65
CA LEU A 642 -12.89 19.75 19.34
C LEU A 642 -12.91 18.62 18.28
N ASP A 643 -13.83 17.67 18.41
CA ASP A 643 -13.94 16.54 17.48
C ASP A 643 -14.27 17.02 16.05
N GLN A 644 -15.12 18.02 15.92
CA GLN A 644 -15.44 18.64 14.63
C GLN A 644 -14.21 19.34 14.05
N LEU A 645 -13.46 20.09 14.85
CA LEU A 645 -12.24 20.76 14.41
C LEU A 645 -11.19 19.76 13.89
N LEU A 646 -11.02 18.64 14.58
CA LEU A 646 -10.09 17.58 14.17
C LEU A 646 -10.57 16.85 12.91
N TYR A 647 -11.87 16.64 12.81
CA TYR A 647 -12.52 16.08 11.61
C TYR A 647 -12.30 16.99 10.39
N ASP A 648 -12.58 18.28 10.53
CA ASP A 648 -12.41 19.29 9.45
C ASP A 648 -10.94 19.37 8.98
N LEU A 649 -9.97 19.28 9.90
CA LEU A 649 -8.55 19.22 9.54
C LEU A 649 -8.25 17.99 8.70
N LYS A 650 -8.67 16.82 9.17
CA LYS A 650 -8.39 15.54 8.52
C LYS A 650 -9.02 15.47 7.13
N THR A 651 -10.31 15.80 7.03
CA THR A 651 -11.06 15.71 5.77
C THR A 651 -10.60 16.79 4.79
N GLY A 652 -10.52 18.06 5.20
CA GLY A 652 -10.08 19.14 4.33
C GLY A 652 -8.66 18.93 3.79
N PHE A 653 -7.76 18.35 4.60
CA PHE A 653 -6.43 17.95 4.14
C PHE A 653 -6.48 16.79 3.15
N ALA A 654 -7.21 15.71 3.49
CA ALA A 654 -7.27 14.50 2.67
C ALA A 654 -7.97 14.77 1.33
N ASP A 655 -9.09 15.47 1.31
CA ASP A 655 -9.83 15.80 0.08
C ASP A 655 -8.98 16.64 -0.88
N ALA A 656 -8.21 17.60 -0.34
CA ALA A 656 -7.29 18.40 -1.15
C ALA A 656 -6.15 17.56 -1.74
N MET A 657 -5.56 16.67 -0.94
CA MET A 657 -4.45 15.82 -1.39
C MET A 657 -4.93 14.70 -2.33
N ASP A 658 -6.14 14.19 -2.14
CA ASP A 658 -6.76 13.19 -3.02
C ASP A 658 -7.06 13.76 -4.42
N ASP A 659 -7.26 15.08 -4.54
CA ASP A 659 -7.44 15.75 -5.83
C ASP A 659 -6.10 16.21 -6.40
N ASP A 660 -5.28 15.27 -6.84
CA ASP A 660 -4.04 15.53 -7.58
C ASP A 660 -2.98 16.30 -6.74
N LEU A 661 -2.85 15.93 -5.46
CA LEU A 661 -1.87 16.52 -4.54
C LEU A 661 -1.99 18.06 -4.45
N ASN A 662 -3.19 18.59 -4.28
CA ASN A 662 -3.44 20.02 -4.17
C ASN A 662 -2.94 20.57 -2.83
N VAL A 663 -1.61 20.74 -2.73
CA VAL A 663 -0.93 21.22 -1.51
C VAL A 663 -1.42 22.61 -1.11
N SER A 664 -1.77 23.46 -2.07
CA SER A 664 -2.27 24.81 -1.77
C SER A 664 -3.57 24.77 -0.96
N SER A 665 -4.53 23.92 -1.35
CA SER A 665 -5.77 23.69 -0.60
C SER A 665 -5.53 22.96 0.72
N ALA A 666 -4.64 21.96 0.72
CA ALA A 666 -4.26 21.22 1.92
C ALA A 666 -3.63 22.12 3.00
N THR A 667 -2.72 23.00 2.61
CA THR A 667 -2.12 23.99 3.53
C THR A 667 -3.13 25.05 3.99
N ALA A 668 -4.08 25.45 3.14
CA ALA A 668 -5.17 26.33 3.54
C ALA A 668 -6.02 25.73 4.66
N ALA A 669 -6.34 24.44 4.62
CA ALA A 669 -7.04 23.72 5.68
C ALA A 669 -6.23 23.73 6.99
N ILE A 670 -4.93 23.47 6.94
CA ILE A 670 -4.03 23.55 8.11
C ILE A 670 -4.07 24.96 8.71
N PHE A 671 -3.91 26.03 7.89
CA PHE A 671 -3.90 27.40 8.39
C PHE A 671 -5.26 27.88 8.91
N GLN A 672 -6.38 27.32 8.45
CA GLN A 672 -7.69 27.56 9.07
C GLN A 672 -7.73 27.04 10.50
N VAL A 673 -7.25 25.82 10.73
CA VAL A 673 -7.18 25.23 12.07
C VAL A 673 -6.20 26.01 12.95
N VAL A 674 -5.02 26.37 12.45
CA VAL A 674 -4.03 27.19 13.18
C VAL A 674 -4.64 28.52 13.65
N ARG A 675 -5.39 29.22 12.79
CA ARG A 675 -6.09 30.47 13.19
C ARG A 675 -7.11 30.22 14.29
N LYS A 676 -7.90 29.15 14.18
CA LYS A 676 -8.92 28.78 15.19
C LYS A 676 -8.26 28.43 16.51
N VAL A 677 -7.20 27.63 16.49
CA VAL A 677 -6.42 27.19 17.67
C VAL A 677 -5.82 28.39 18.40
N ASN A 678 -5.15 29.30 17.67
CA ASN A 678 -4.57 30.51 18.28
C ASN A 678 -5.63 31.35 18.99
N ARG A 679 -6.85 31.46 18.42
CA ARG A 679 -7.97 32.14 19.07
C ARG A 679 -8.44 31.41 20.32
N LEU A 680 -8.59 30.10 20.27
CA LEU A 680 -9.01 29.28 21.42
C LEU A 680 -8.04 29.37 22.57
N ILE A 681 -6.74 29.38 22.29
CA ILE A 681 -5.67 29.58 23.30
C ILE A 681 -5.79 30.97 23.92
N MET A 682 -5.93 32.03 23.09
CA MET A 682 -6.06 33.42 23.56
C MET A 682 -7.33 33.57 24.44
N ASP A 683 -8.45 32.97 24.05
CA ASP A 683 -9.72 32.99 24.80
C ASP A 683 -9.75 32.05 25.99
N LYS A 684 -8.67 31.30 26.29
CA LYS A 684 -8.58 30.24 27.32
C LYS A 684 -9.65 29.14 27.16
N LYS A 685 -10.09 28.89 25.93
CA LYS A 685 -11.12 27.89 25.56
C LYS A 685 -10.51 26.58 25.03
N LEU A 686 -9.29 26.26 25.39
CA LEU A 686 -8.61 25.02 25.06
C LEU A 686 -7.84 24.52 26.27
N ASP A 687 -8.06 23.27 26.67
CA ASP A 687 -7.32 22.64 27.75
C ASP A 687 -6.09 21.88 27.23
N GLN A 688 -5.25 21.39 28.14
CA GLN A 688 -4.04 20.65 27.78
C GLN A 688 -4.35 19.35 27.02
N ALA A 689 -5.45 18.67 27.34
CA ALA A 689 -5.85 17.43 26.68
C ALA A 689 -6.24 17.70 25.21
N GLY A 690 -7.02 18.76 24.97
CA GLY A 690 -7.37 19.23 23.64
C GLY A 690 -6.15 19.66 22.83
N ALA A 691 -5.20 20.38 23.47
CA ALA A 691 -3.95 20.79 22.83
C ALA A 691 -3.11 19.59 22.36
N ARG A 692 -3.01 18.53 23.17
CA ARG A 692 -2.32 17.27 22.76
C ARG A 692 -3.00 16.65 21.55
N ARG A 693 -4.32 16.51 21.55
CA ARG A 693 -5.09 15.93 20.44
C ARG A 693 -4.92 16.75 19.13
N ILE A 694 -4.89 18.07 19.21
CA ILE A 694 -4.64 18.95 18.06
C ILE A 694 -3.19 18.73 17.55
N THR A 695 -2.21 18.67 18.47
CA THR A 695 -0.81 18.43 18.11
C THR A 695 -0.65 17.10 17.38
N ASP A 696 -1.29 16.02 17.85
CA ASP A 696 -1.22 14.71 17.23
C ASP A 696 -1.88 14.71 15.84
N ALA A 697 -2.98 15.42 15.67
CA ALA A 697 -3.63 15.58 14.38
C ALA A 697 -2.75 16.39 13.39
N LEU A 698 -2.11 17.47 13.86
CA LEU A 698 -1.16 18.25 13.06
C LEU A 698 0.09 17.42 12.68
N LYS A 699 0.66 16.63 13.60
CA LYS A 699 1.75 15.70 13.31
C LYS A 699 1.36 14.71 12.21
N ARG A 700 0.13 14.21 12.27
CA ARG A 700 -0.36 13.24 11.29
C ARG A 700 -0.45 13.86 9.88
N VAL A 701 -1.00 15.04 9.71
CA VAL A 701 -1.05 15.70 8.39
C VAL A 701 0.33 16.17 7.94
N ASP A 702 1.17 16.64 8.87
CA ASP A 702 2.53 17.09 8.58
C ASP A 702 3.49 15.94 8.24
N SER A 703 3.18 14.69 8.59
CA SER A 703 3.95 13.53 8.13
C SER A 703 4.05 13.46 6.60
N VAL A 704 3.11 14.11 5.89
CA VAL A 704 3.08 14.26 4.43
C VAL A 704 3.89 15.47 3.98
N LEU A 705 3.68 16.64 4.58
CA LEU A 705 4.32 17.89 4.13
C LEU A 705 5.74 18.07 4.68
N ASN A 706 5.97 17.62 5.91
CA ASN A 706 7.24 17.70 6.64
C ASN A 706 7.77 19.15 6.74
N ILE A 707 6.91 20.07 7.22
CA ILE A 707 7.19 21.49 7.30
C ILE A 707 7.08 22.07 8.72
N CYS A 708 6.42 21.36 9.67
CA CYS A 708 6.23 21.81 11.05
C CYS A 708 7.39 21.37 11.96
N LYS A 709 7.59 22.11 13.06
CA LYS A 709 8.48 21.74 14.16
C LYS A 709 7.62 21.38 15.38
N PHE A 710 7.74 20.15 15.88
CA PHE A 710 6.99 19.66 17.05
C PHE A 710 7.88 19.41 18.27
N GLU A 711 9.18 19.20 18.04
CA GLU A 711 10.15 19.08 19.11
C GLU A 711 10.62 20.47 19.50
N HIS A 712 10.08 20.95 20.58
CA HIS A 712 10.56 22.13 21.26
C HIS A 712 11.48 21.64 22.37
N GLN A 713 12.77 21.44 22.06
CA GLN A 713 13.78 21.39 23.13
C GLN A 713 13.65 22.66 23.94
N PRO A 714 13.86 22.65 25.26
CA PRO A 714 14.04 23.88 25.98
C PRO A 714 15.17 24.61 25.24
N GLU A 715 14.78 25.64 24.47
CA GLU A 715 15.73 26.50 23.79
C GLU A 715 16.75 26.97 24.81
N ASP A 716 17.98 27.05 24.37
CA ASP A 716 19.14 27.50 25.14
C ASP A 716 18.74 28.35 26.33
N SER A 717 19.06 27.89 27.52
CA SER A 717 18.80 28.60 28.77
C SER A 717 19.28 30.05 28.73
N GLU A 718 20.21 30.35 27.81
CA GLU A 718 20.77 31.68 27.58
C GLU A 718 19.82 32.63 26.81
N ALA A 719 19.17 32.18 25.75
CA ALA A 719 18.21 33.04 25.01
C ALA A 719 16.96 33.34 25.84
N GLN A 720 16.43 32.34 26.58
CA GLN A 720 15.31 32.56 27.50
C GLN A 720 15.69 33.45 28.66
N ARG A 721 16.90 33.31 29.17
CA ARG A 721 17.43 34.17 30.24
C ARG A 721 17.59 35.59 29.75
N LEU A 722 18.16 35.80 28.59
CA LEU A 722 18.32 37.14 27.98
C LEU A 722 16.97 37.78 27.63
N MET A 723 15.95 36.98 27.22
CA MET A 723 14.58 37.48 27.01
C MET A 723 13.94 37.93 28.33
N ALA A 724 14.05 37.11 29.38
CA ALA A 724 13.53 37.46 30.70
C ALA A 724 14.23 38.69 31.30
N GLU A 725 15.56 38.76 31.23
CA GLU A 725 16.35 39.90 31.65
C GLU A 725 15.97 41.17 30.86
N ARG A 726 15.69 41.06 29.58
CA ARG A 726 15.23 42.19 28.76
C ARG A 726 13.83 42.65 29.14
N GLU A 727 12.86 41.75 29.40
CA GLU A 727 11.53 42.15 29.87
C GLU A 727 11.59 42.80 31.24
N GLU A 728 12.44 42.31 32.13
CA GLU A 728 12.68 42.92 33.43
C GLU A 728 13.31 44.34 33.30
N ALA A 729 14.30 44.50 32.43
CA ALA A 729 14.90 45.79 32.12
C ALA A 729 13.86 46.80 31.56
N ARG A 730 12.96 46.33 30.69
CA ARG A 730 11.85 47.13 30.15
C ARG A 730 10.84 47.53 31.24
N HIS A 731 10.49 46.63 32.13
CA HIS A 731 9.62 46.96 33.26
C HIS A 731 10.26 47.97 34.22
N LYS A 732 11.58 47.91 34.41
CA LYS A 732 12.35 48.85 35.19
C LYS A 732 12.65 50.13 34.42
N ARG A 733 12.23 50.28 33.16
CA ARG A 733 12.49 51.37 32.24
C ARG A 733 13.98 51.62 31.96
N ASP A 734 14.82 50.58 32.11
CA ASP A 734 16.22 50.58 31.71
C ASP A 734 16.31 50.23 30.20
N TRP A 735 16.10 51.27 29.40
CA TRP A 735 16.05 51.14 27.96
C TRP A 735 17.42 50.79 27.37
N GLN A 736 18.50 51.24 28.01
CA GLN A 736 19.85 50.97 27.52
C GLN A 736 20.22 49.50 27.65
N LEU A 737 19.89 48.88 28.78
CA LEU A 737 20.08 47.43 28.99
C LEU A 737 19.14 46.63 28.09
N ALA A 738 17.90 47.08 27.95
CA ALA A 738 16.92 46.37 27.08
C ALA A 738 17.35 46.36 25.62
N ASP A 739 17.98 47.40 25.10
CA ASP A 739 18.50 47.45 23.72
C ASP A 739 19.77 46.61 23.56
N GLN A 740 20.69 46.61 24.53
CA GLN A 740 21.86 45.73 24.51
C GLN A 740 21.46 44.24 24.50
N LEU A 741 20.49 43.86 25.30
CA LEU A 741 19.98 42.49 25.37
C LEU A 741 19.24 42.13 24.07
N ARG A 742 18.59 43.10 23.41
CA ARG A 742 17.99 42.93 22.11
C ARG A 742 19.03 42.65 21.02
N GLU A 743 20.10 43.43 20.95
CA GLU A 743 21.18 43.19 20.00
C GLU A 743 21.84 41.83 20.19
N ARG A 744 22.01 41.36 21.43
CA ARG A 744 22.54 40.03 21.71
C ARG A 744 21.58 38.92 21.26
N LEU A 745 20.28 39.09 21.49
CA LEU A 745 19.24 38.15 21.03
C LEU A 745 19.17 38.11 19.49
N GLU A 746 19.25 39.27 18.83
CA GLU A 746 19.28 39.37 17.37
C GLU A 746 20.57 38.73 16.79
N ALA A 747 21.72 38.87 17.44
CA ALA A 747 22.97 38.19 17.08
C ALA A 747 22.89 36.66 17.23
N MET A 748 22.05 36.17 18.14
CA MET A 748 21.73 34.74 18.29
C MET A 748 20.63 34.26 17.32
N GLY A 749 20.15 35.12 16.41
CA GLY A 749 19.08 34.79 15.45
C GLY A 749 17.67 34.87 16.05
N VAL A 750 17.50 35.41 17.24
CA VAL A 750 16.21 35.54 17.93
C VAL A 750 15.60 36.93 17.64
N GLU A 751 14.54 36.98 16.85
CA GLU A 751 13.82 38.24 16.56
C GLU A 751 12.96 38.68 17.78
N VAL A 752 13.24 39.83 18.32
CA VAL A 752 12.57 40.36 19.51
C VAL A 752 11.47 41.37 19.15
N ARG A 753 10.22 41.08 19.53
CA ARG A 753 9.07 41.98 19.35
C ARG A 753 8.71 42.70 20.64
N ASP A 754 8.51 44.01 20.53
CA ASP A 754 8.03 44.82 21.63
C ASP A 754 6.51 44.69 21.80
N LYS A 755 6.05 44.14 22.92
CA LYS A 755 4.68 44.33 23.38
C LYS A 755 4.55 45.70 24.04
N LYS A 756 3.46 46.46 23.77
CA LYS A 756 3.17 47.67 24.51
C LYS A 756 3.06 47.31 26.00
N ILE A 757 3.87 47.97 26.83
CA ILE A 757 3.75 47.91 28.27
C ILE A 757 2.51 48.72 28.64
N THR A 758 1.43 48.05 29.11
CA THR A 758 0.22 48.67 29.64
C THR A 758 0.46 49.11 31.07
#